data_d09b93874b4cf6ba1eeae73dcb7a927f
#
_entry.id   d09b93874b4cf6ba1eeae73dcb7a927f
#
_cell.length_a   1.000
_cell.length_b   1.000
_cell.length_c   1.000
_cell.angle_alpha   90.00
_cell.angle_beta   90.00
_cell.angle_gamma   90.00
#
_symmetry.space_group_name_H-M   'P 1'
#
loop_
_entity.id
_entity.type
_entity.pdbx_description
1 polymer ?
#
loop_
_entity_poly.entity_id
_entity_poly.type
_entity_poly.pdbx_seq_one_letter_code
_entity_poly.pdbx_strand_id
1 'polypeptide(L)'
;MTRTLSWLLAALLVSPALAAPLPVTPTPQAKLLAPPAQPVPQPRQAQYPAGTLPLAGLGLKLVGNAPELGWAARDLRAEWQTRLGLKLTDGGSKSVTIGTLSDAALAAKVKAANLKAEGPEGYALLVDASGAYVVGATPRGAYLGVQTLRQLLTPQGLRFARISDAPALTERIGMLYLDQYSKGVNDRMIPLLAALKYNKVLIMSNYVQWDVAKSGGWAHPGGASKAEARRVADLARSYGLEPIPLIETLGHTGWMFYGDKNLDLRQDPDSQNPYAYDTLNPATYERVVFPVLKEAIEVFQPKVVHIGHDEVRNRDRFPARDNGRALGFEKLFVDDTVKLYSFLKAQNVGTMMWHDAAFSDSVVATLPAKLPKDIQVAYWSYGTSDGVEPLKKIRALGFPVLGASWKDPENPERLAKAAAAAGGGMIQTRWHGYFGNPSVWDGQAEQGVAYVRAANAFWNPQAPTLKNAPALYRDLYQPGSFLPVAGQTVSLKAVANRTLADKGGEGWIGKGPDTDLAALGQGVKRLGSYTFDLSGAVMTRGERAAVSELPERVTLPLGGRKAAALAFLHATGWPGNDRVPVGRYEIKYMDGSRVTQPLEYGRHIRAWTEPLGVPGASNFSMVAAPAWTGQTRDGMDVGLSVLEWTNPKPGVGIESVTLVSEGLGANPILLGLTLLGGQ
;
A
#
# COMPACT_ATOMS: atom_id res chain seq x y z
N MET A 1 -11.02 -26.62 -27.32
CA MET A 1 -9.59 -26.24 -27.49
C MET A 1 -9.27 -25.25 -26.39
N THR A 2 -8.90 -25.78 -25.25
CA THR A 2 -8.59 -25.06 -24.00
C THR A 2 -7.09 -24.80 -23.96
N ARG A 3 -6.67 -23.56 -24.03
CA ARG A 3 -5.26 -23.15 -23.78
C ARG A 3 -5.09 -22.91 -22.29
N THR A 4 -4.47 -23.86 -21.62
CA THR A 4 -3.90 -23.72 -20.29
C THR A 4 -2.66 -22.82 -20.35
N LEU A 5 -2.71 -21.66 -19.72
CA LEU A 5 -1.53 -20.83 -19.45
C LEU A 5 -0.79 -21.42 -18.24
N SER A 6 0.25 -22.16 -18.52
CA SER A 6 1.22 -22.59 -17.50
C SER A 6 2.18 -21.43 -17.21
N TRP A 7 2.14 -20.89 -16.01
CA TRP A 7 3.14 -19.97 -15.50
C TRP A 7 4.33 -20.76 -14.95
N LEU A 8 5.40 -20.86 -15.72
CA LEU A 8 6.71 -21.31 -15.26
C LEU A 8 7.35 -20.19 -14.41
N LEU A 9 7.32 -20.32 -13.09
CA LEU A 9 8.26 -19.61 -12.22
C LEU A 9 9.55 -20.45 -12.18
N ALA A 10 10.56 -20.02 -12.94
CA ALA A 10 11.91 -20.55 -12.81
C ALA A 10 12.48 -20.10 -11.45
N ALA A 11 12.61 -21.00 -10.52
CA ALA A 11 13.39 -20.81 -9.31
C ALA A 11 14.88 -20.87 -9.67
N LEU A 12 15.52 -19.73 -9.86
CA LEU A 12 16.97 -19.61 -9.86
C LEU A 12 17.47 -19.81 -8.43
N LEU A 13 18.07 -20.96 -8.17
CA LEU A 13 18.92 -21.23 -7.01
C LEU A 13 20.17 -20.35 -7.12
N VAL A 14 20.11 -19.14 -6.56
CA VAL A 14 21.29 -18.33 -6.29
C VAL A 14 21.61 -18.53 -4.81
N SER A 15 22.75 -19.18 -4.52
CA SER A 15 23.33 -19.24 -3.18
C SER A 15 23.42 -17.82 -2.61
N PRO A 16 22.96 -17.58 -1.36
CA PRO A 16 23.04 -16.27 -0.77
C PRO A 16 24.49 -15.98 -0.35
N ALA A 17 25.21 -15.23 -1.15
CA ALA A 17 26.26 -14.39 -0.58
C ALA A 17 25.54 -13.42 0.37
N LEU A 18 25.88 -13.45 1.66
CA LEU A 18 25.43 -12.48 2.67
C LEU A 18 25.83 -11.08 2.23
N ALA A 19 24.97 -10.43 1.45
CA ALA A 19 25.08 -9.02 1.20
C ALA A 19 24.69 -8.29 2.48
N ALA A 20 25.59 -7.46 3.02
CA ALA A 20 25.30 -6.56 4.13
C ALA A 20 24.00 -5.79 3.83
N PRO A 21 23.12 -5.58 4.83
CA PRO A 21 21.90 -4.83 4.63
C PRO A 21 22.25 -3.46 4.07
N LEU A 22 21.74 -3.17 2.87
CA LEU A 22 21.84 -1.83 2.31
C LEU A 22 21.20 -0.86 3.32
N PRO A 23 21.82 0.26 3.64
CA PRO A 23 21.25 1.25 4.54
C PRO A 23 19.87 1.63 3.99
N VAL A 24 18.83 1.43 4.80
CA VAL A 24 17.47 1.89 4.48
C VAL A 24 17.54 3.40 4.44
N THR A 25 17.69 3.97 3.26
CA THR A 25 17.56 5.42 3.08
C THR A 25 16.12 5.77 3.46
N PRO A 26 15.88 6.70 4.39
CA PRO A 26 14.53 7.15 4.69
C PRO A 26 13.87 7.55 3.37
N THR A 27 12.75 6.91 3.02
CA THR A 27 12.03 7.23 1.79
C THR A 27 11.61 8.69 1.85
N PRO A 28 11.99 9.53 0.88
CA PRO A 28 11.58 10.93 0.86
C PRO A 28 10.06 11.02 0.91
N GLN A 29 9.52 11.94 1.70
CA GLN A 29 8.09 12.15 1.77
C GLN A 29 7.59 12.67 0.43
N ALA A 30 6.85 11.83 -0.30
CA ALA A 30 6.17 12.26 -1.52
C ALA A 30 5.14 13.34 -1.15
N LYS A 31 5.31 14.55 -1.68
CA LYS A 31 4.46 15.70 -1.33
C LYS A 31 3.45 15.95 -2.44
N LEU A 32 2.18 16.03 -2.07
CA LEU A 32 1.10 16.27 -3.02
C LEU A 32 0.99 17.74 -3.41
N LEU A 33 0.55 17.94 -4.66
CA LEU A 33 0.29 19.28 -5.22
C LEU A 33 -1.06 19.86 -4.79
N ALA A 34 -2.05 19.02 -4.54
CA ALA A 34 -3.40 19.39 -4.13
C ALA A 34 -4.07 18.25 -3.35
N PRO A 35 -4.96 18.58 -2.40
CA PRO A 35 -5.77 17.57 -1.74
C PRO A 35 -6.71 16.89 -2.76
N PRO A 36 -7.08 15.61 -2.53
CA PRO A 36 -8.00 14.90 -3.41
C PRO A 36 -9.34 15.62 -3.53
N ALA A 37 -9.93 15.61 -4.73
CA ALA A 37 -11.20 16.28 -4.98
C ALA A 37 -12.35 15.71 -4.14
N GLN A 38 -12.30 14.42 -3.81
CA GLN A 38 -13.27 13.71 -2.97
C GLN A 38 -12.56 12.75 -2.02
N PRO A 39 -13.10 12.56 -0.79
CA PRO A 39 -12.59 11.57 0.15
C PRO A 39 -12.69 10.13 -0.39
N VAL A 40 -11.77 9.29 0.03
CA VAL A 40 -11.77 7.85 -0.27
C VAL A 40 -11.73 7.07 1.04
N PRO A 41 -12.62 6.08 1.21
CA PRO A 41 -13.76 5.68 0.36
C PRO A 41 -14.75 6.80 0.12
N GLN A 42 -15.33 6.81 -1.09
CA GLN A 42 -16.35 7.80 -1.44
C GLN A 42 -17.61 7.59 -0.59
N PRO A 43 -18.04 8.63 0.16
CA PRO A 43 -19.25 8.53 0.95
C PRO A 43 -20.48 8.25 0.09
N ARG A 44 -21.42 7.49 0.63
CA ARG A 44 -22.64 7.10 -0.09
C ARG A 44 -23.60 8.28 -0.31
N GLN A 45 -23.63 9.24 0.61
CA GLN A 45 -24.41 10.46 0.48
C GLN A 45 -23.55 11.65 0.92
N ALA A 46 -23.17 12.49 -0.02
CA ALA A 46 -22.32 13.64 0.25
C ALA A 46 -22.69 14.85 -0.63
N GLN A 47 -22.61 16.03 -0.01
CA GLN A 47 -22.70 17.32 -0.68
C GLN A 47 -21.48 18.16 -0.26
N TYR A 48 -20.89 18.88 -1.20
CA TYR A 48 -19.74 19.74 -0.96
C TYR A 48 -20.07 21.18 -1.37
N PRO A 49 -20.73 21.96 -0.51
CA PRO A 49 -20.97 23.38 -0.76
C PRO A 49 -19.66 24.14 -0.97
N ALA A 50 -19.72 25.24 -1.71
CA ALA A 50 -18.57 26.12 -1.88
C ALA A 50 -18.15 26.73 -0.55
N GLY A 51 -16.84 26.82 -0.29
CA GLY A 51 -16.25 27.44 0.88
C GLY A 51 -15.46 26.49 1.77
N THR A 52 -14.80 27.09 2.75
CA THR A 52 -13.95 26.43 3.75
C THR A 52 -14.19 27.02 5.14
N LEU A 53 -14.06 26.17 6.16
CA LEU A 53 -13.95 26.59 7.55
C LEU A 53 -12.48 26.94 7.81
N PRO A 54 -12.16 28.23 8.12
CA PRO A 54 -10.77 28.63 8.36
C PRO A 54 -10.15 27.91 9.54
N LEU A 55 -8.82 27.66 9.47
CA LEU A 55 -8.06 26.97 10.53
C LEU A 55 -7.80 27.88 11.75
N ALA A 56 -7.79 29.20 11.55
CA ALA A 56 -7.54 30.15 12.63
C ALA A 56 -8.62 30.07 13.73
N GLY A 57 -8.17 29.87 14.97
CA GLY A 57 -9.05 29.71 16.13
C GLY A 57 -9.82 28.42 16.20
N LEU A 58 -9.53 27.46 15.32
CA LEU A 58 -10.15 26.14 15.31
C LEU A 58 -9.47 25.22 16.34
N GLY A 59 -10.25 24.67 17.27
CA GLY A 59 -9.79 23.72 18.25
C GLY A 59 -10.53 22.38 18.19
N LEU A 60 -10.11 21.43 18.98
CA LEU A 60 -10.71 20.10 19.08
C LEU A 60 -11.60 20.01 20.32
N LYS A 61 -12.77 19.40 20.16
CA LYS A 61 -13.69 19.08 21.26
C LYS A 61 -14.15 17.62 21.12
N LEU A 62 -13.83 16.81 22.13
CA LEU A 62 -14.36 15.44 22.23
C LEU A 62 -15.58 15.43 23.15
N VAL A 63 -16.63 14.72 22.74
CA VAL A 63 -17.85 14.52 23.52
C VAL A 63 -17.97 13.03 23.83
N GLY A 64 -17.54 12.65 25.05
CA GLY A 64 -17.41 11.29 25.50
C GLY A 64 -15.96 10.87 25.72
N ASN A 65 -15.76 9.66 26.29
CA ASN A 65 -14.46 9.14 26.71
C ASN A 65 -14.12 7.77 26.11
N ALA A 66 -14.86 7.32 25.11
CA ALA A 66 -14.58 6.04 24.44
C ALA A 66 -13.19 6.07 23.77
N PRO A 67 -12.44 4.94 23.78
CA PRO A 67 -11.11 4.85 23.20
C PRO A 67 -11.05 5.29 21.73
N GLU A 68 -12.07 5.01 20.94
CA GLU A 68 -12.17 5.38 19.52
C GLU A 68 -12.17 6.89 19.30
N LEU A 69 -12.68 7.67 20.25
CA LEU A 69 -12.62 9.14 20.18
C LEU A 69 -11.18 9.63 20.41
N GLY A 70 -10.44 8.94 21.27
CA GLY A 70 -9.00 9.18 21.45
C GLY A 70 -8.19 8.87 20.19
N TRP A 71 -8.49 7.77 19.51
CA TRP A 71 -7.86 7.44 18.21
C TRP A 71 -8.19 8.50 17.15
N ALA A 72 -9.45 8.94 17.08
CA ALA A 72 -9.88 10.00 16.19
C ALA A 72 -9.10 11.31 16.42
N ALA A 73 -8.94 11.71 17.67
CA ALA A 73 -8.16 12.88 18.05
C ALA A 73 -6.68 12.77 17.67
N ARG A 74 -6.07 11.61 17.95
CA ARG A 74 -4.68 11.30 17.57
C ARG A 74 -4.48 11.46 16.05
N ASP A 75 -5.33 10.82 15.27
CA ASP A 75 -5.19 10.80 13.80
C ASP A 75 -5.41 12.20 13.21
N LEU A 76 -6.38 12.95 13.75
CA LEU A 76 -6.64 14.31 13.28
C LEU A 76 -5.50 15.27 13.61
N ARG A 77 -4.95 15.19 14.84
CA ARG A 77 -3.78 15.99 15.25
C ARG A 77 -2.55 15.65 14.40
N ALA A 78 -2.32 14.37 14.11
CA ALA A 78 -1.23 13.93 13.23
C ALA A 78 -1.39 14.50 11.81
N GLU A 79 -2.61 14.53 11.26
CA GLU A 79 -2.90 15.11 9.95
C GLU A 79 -2.60 16.62 9.92
N TRP A 80 -3.06 17.37 10.95
CA TRP A 80 -2.77 18.80 11.08
C TRP A 80 -1.26 19.07 11.12
N GLN A 81 -0.54 18.33 11.95
CA GLN A 81 0.91 18.48 12.08
C GLN A 81 1.62 18.14 10.76
N THR A 82 1.25 17.05 10.11
CA THR A 82 1.91 16.58 8.88
C THR A 82 1.61 17.53 7.69
N ARG A 83 0.34 17.92 7.51
CA ARG A 83 -0.09 18.70 6.35
C ARG A 83 0.25 20.17 6.47
N LEU A 84 0.18 20.73 7.65
CA LEU A 84 0.19 22.19 7.88
C LEU A 84 1.31 22.65 8.82
N GLY A 85 2.02 21.75 9.48
CA GLY A 85 2.98 22.12 10.53
C GLY A 85 2.31 22.71 11.77
N LEU A 86 0.99 22.60 11.91
CA LEU A 86 0.20 23.21 12.99
C LEU A 86 -0.20 22.18 14.05
N LYS A 87 -0.28 22.61 15.30
CA LYS A 87 -0.85 21.81 16.38
C LYS A 87 -2.36 22.09 16.50
N LEU A 88 -3.18 21.06 16.42
CA LEU A 88 -4.60 21.16 16.76
C LEU A 88 -4.75 20.95 18.27
N THR A 89 -4.99 22.06 18.99
CA THR A 89 -5.16 22.07 20.45
C THR A 89 -6.62 21.91 20.85
N ASP A 90 -6.87 21.59 22.11
CA ASP A 90 -8.22 21.58 22.66
C ASP A 90 -8.73 23.00 22.87
N GLY A 91 -10.05 23.17 22.76
CA GLY A 91 -10.68 24.51 22.82
C GLY A 91 -10.58 25.29 21.50
N GLY A 92 -10.97 26.56 21.54
CA GLY A 92 -10.98 27.46 20.37
C GLY A 92 -12.30 28.22 20.24
N SER A 93 -12.30 29.30 19.46
CA SER A 93 -13.53 30.09 19.16
C SER A 93 -14.49 29.30 18.27
N LYS A 94 -13.97 28.38 17.46
CA LYS A 94 -14.69 27.36 16.72
C LYS A 94 -14.10 26.00 17.00
N SER A 95 -14.85 24.93 16.78
CA SER A 95 -14.36 23.58 17.08
C SER A 95 -14.61 22.56 15.98
N VAL A 96 -13.69 21.60 15.92
CA VAL A 96 -13.96 20.26 15.39
C VAL A 96 -14.51 19.45 16.55
N THR A 97 -15.81 19.21 16.55
CA THR A 97 -16.50 18.46 17.61
C THR A 97 -16.72 17.03 17.16
N ILE A 98 -16.26 16.07 17.95
CA ILE A 98 -16.34 14.63 17.67
C ILE A 98 -17.10 13.97 18.81
N GLY A 99 -18.14 13.19 18.49
CA GLY A 99 -18.94 12.46 19.48
C GLY A 99 -19.94 11.52 18.82
N THR A 100 -20.99 11.17 19.57
CA THR A 100 -21.99 10.21 19.11
C THR A 100 -23.41 10.78 19.26
N LEU A 101 -24.39 10.11 18.65
CA LEU A 101 -25.81 10.45 18.77
C LEU A 101 -26.37 10.30 20.20
N SER A 102 -25.63 9.70 21.14
CA SER A 102 -26.01 9.65 22.55
C SER A 102 -25.96 11.02 23.24
N ASP A 103 -25.20 11.99 22.68
CA ASP A 103 -25.21 13.36 23.12
C ASP A 103 -26.38 14.11 22.47
N ALA A 104 -27.25 14.71 23.29
CA ALA A 104 -28.48 15.36 22.84
C ALA A 104 -28.22 16.58 21.94
N ALA A 105 -27.13 17.33 22.21
CA ALA A 105 -26.79 18.53 21.42
C ALA A 105 -26.28 18.12 20.03
N LEU A 106 -25.44 17.06 19.96
CA LEU A 106 -24.97 16.53 18.69
C LEU A 106 -26.11 15.87 17.89
N ALA A 107 -27.00 15.13 18.54
CA ALA A 107 -28.17 14.55 17.89
C ALA A 107 -29.09 15.64 17.31
N ALA A 108 -29.34 16.73 18.06
CA ALA A 108 -30.09 17.89 17.57
C ALA A 108 -29.41 18.56 16.37
N LYS A 109 -28.07 18.71 16.39
CA LYS A 109 -27.29 19.30 15.28
C LYS A 109 -27.40 18.44 14.01
N VAL A 110 -27.28 17.11 14.13
CA VAL A 110 -27.43 16.16 13.01
C VAL A 110 -28.86 16.25 12.43
N LYS A 111 -29.88 16.26 13.28
CA LYS A 111 -31.27 16.38 12.86
C LYS A 111 -31.55 17.72 12.16
N ALA A 112 -31.08 18.83 12.72
CA ALA A 112 -31.23 20.16 12.11
C ALA A 112 -30.52 20.27 10.76
N ALA A 113 -29.45 19.55 10.58
CA ALA A 113 -28.72 19.45 9.31
C ALA A 113 -29.37 18.47 8.32
N ASN A 114 -30.46 17.78 8.67
CA ASN A 114 -31.06 16.70 7.89
C ASN A 114 -30.03 15.64 7.46
N LEU A 115 -29.16 15.24 8.41
CA LEU A 115 -28.16 14.19 8.23
C LEU A 115 -28.53 12.98 9.07
N LYS A 116 -27.89 11.83 8.76
CA LYS A 116 -28.12 10.55 9.43
C LYS A 116 -26.79 9.85 9.73
N ALA A 117 -26.75 9.13 10.85
CA ALA A 117 -25.69 8.19 11.19
C ALA A 117 -26.38 6.86 11.52
N GLU A 118 -26.36 5.91 10.61
CA GLU A 118 -27.13 4.65 10.70
C GLU A 118 -26.20 3.45 10.79
N GLY A 119 -26.56 2.49 11.66
CA GLY A 119 -25.75 1.29 11.88
C GLY A 119 -24.49 1.52 12.72
N PRO A 120 -23.80 0.45 13.14
CA PRO A 120 -22.69 0.54 14.11
C PRO A 120 -21.46 1.29 13.61
N GLU A 121 -21.28 1.40 12.32
CA GLU A 121 -20.16 2.14 11.69
C GLU A 121 -20.64 3.41 10.94
N GLY A 122 -21.93 3.79 11.07
CA GLY A 122 -22.49 4.97 10.43
C GLY A 122 -22.11 6.27 11.11
N TYR A 123 -21.98 7.35 10.32
CA TYR A 123 -21.68 8.68 10.82
C TYR A 123 -22.35 9.79 9.99
N ALA A 124 -22.60 10.91 10.65
CA ALA A 124 -22.93 12.19 10.06
C ALA A 124 -21.71 13.12 10.16
N LEU A 125 -21.37 13.82 9.09
CA LEU A 125 -20.32 14.82 9.07
C LEU A 125 -20.86 16.12 8.49
N LEU A 126 -20.72 17.21 9.25
CA LEU A 126 -21.08 18.55 8.85
C LEU A 126 -19.87 19.47 9.02
N VAL A 127 -19.47 20.14 7.95
CA VAL A 127 -18.51 21.24 8.00
C VAL A 127 -19.18 22.47 7.40
N ASP A 128 -19.34 23.51 8.20
CA ASP A 128 -19.92 24.80 7.79
C ASP A 128 -19.17 25.96 8.46
N ALA A 129 -19.67 27.18 8.29
CA ALA A 129 -19.06 28.38 8.88
C ALA A 129 -19.07 28.36 10.43
N SER A 130 -19.93 27.57 11.08
CA SER A 130 -20.04 27.47 12.54
C SER A 130 -19.01 26.51 13.16
N GLY A 131 -18.48 25.55 12.40
CA GLY A 131 -17.54 24.53 12.87
C GLY A 131 -17.56 23.25 12.04
N ALA A 132 -16.88 22.24 12.54
CA ALA A 132 -16.92 20.88 11.99
C ALA A 132 -17.49 19.91 13.05
N TYR A 133 -18.42 19.06 12.65
CA TYR A 133 -19.11 18.11 13.54
C TYR A 133 -19.03 16.71 12.94
N VAL A 134 -18.41 15.78 13.67
CA VAL A 134 -18.35 14.37 13.32
C VAL A 134 -19.12 13.59 14.37
N VAL A 135 -20.27 13.05 13.97
CA VAL A 135 -21.20 12.40 14.90
C VAL A 135 -21.46 10.98 14.43
N GLY A 136 -20.94 10.01 15.16
CA GLY A 136 -21.18 8.58 14.90
C GLY A 136 -22.47 8.10 15.51
N ALA A 137 -23.09 7.04 14.94
CA ALA A 137 -24.08 6.27 15.65
C ALA A 137 -23.49 5.59 16.89
N THR A 138 -22.20 5.21 16.79
CA THR A 138 -21.34 4.66 17.85
C THR A 138 -19.99 5.41 17.85
N PRO A 139 -19.15 5.22 18.89
CA PRO A 139 -17.78 5.73 18.87
C PRO A 139 -16.96 5.27 17.65
N ARG A 140 -17.20 4.03 17.19
CA ARG A 140 -16.57 3.49 15.96
C ARG A 140 -16.99 4.29 14.72
N GLY A 141 -18.27 4.60 14.58
CA GLY A 141 -18.78 5.45 13.50
C GLY A 141 -18.15 6.83 13.52
N ALA A 142 -18.00 7.46 14.70
CA ALA A 142 -17.32 8.76 14.83
C ALA A 142 -15.84 8.69 14.38
N TYR A 143 -15.12 7.62 14.76
CA TYR A 143 -13.75 7.38 14.30
C TYR A 143 -13.66 7.31 12.77
N LEU A 144 -14.57 6.56 12.12
CA LEU A 144 -14.60 6.44 10.66
C LEU A 144 -14.99 7.76 9.98
N GLY A 145 -15.84 8.55 10.60
CA GLY A 145 -16.16 9.91 10.12
C GLY A 145 -14.95 10.85 10.14
N VAL A 146 -14.06 10.71 11.15
CA VAL A 146 -12.81 11.48 11.20
C VAL A 146 -11.88 11.09 10.05
N GLN A 147 -11.85 9.84 9.62
CA GLN A 147 -11.05 9.44 8.45
C GLN A 147 -11.51 10.16 7.15
N THR A 148 -12.80 10.48 7.05
CA THR A 148 -13.32 11.34 5.97
C THR A 148 -12.96 12.81 6.20
N LEU A 149 -13.12 13.33 7.42
CA LEU A 149 -12.81 14.74 7.75
C LEU A 149 -11.34 15.08 7.45
N ARG A 150 -10.39 14.19 7.76
CA ARG A 150 -8.96 14.37 7.48
C ARG A 150 -8.70 14.68 6.01
N GLN A 151 -9.42 14.01 5.10
CA GLN A 151 -9.30 14.18 3.65
C GLN A 151 -10.00 15.44 3.11
N LEU A 152 -10.75 16.15 3.95
CA LEU A 152 -11.33 17.47 3.61
C LEU A 152 -10.41 18.64 3.98
N LEU A 153 -9.26 18.37 4.60
CA LEU A 153 -8.27 19.37 4.98
C LEU A 153 -7.57 19.94 3.74
N THR A 154 -7.48 21.26 3.67
CA THR A 154 -6.78 22.00 2.61
C THR A 154 -5.86 23.05 3.23
N PRO A 155 -4.95 23.68 2.46
CA PRO A 155 -4.16 24.81 2.93
C PRO A 155 -5.00 25.98 3.47
N GLN A 156 -6.22 26.16 2.96
CA GLN A 156 -7.11 27.26 3.30
C GLN A 156 -8.06 26.95 4.47
N GLY A 157 -8.22 25.68 4.81
CA GLY A 157 -9.17 25.26 5.85
C GLY A 157 -9.81 23.90 5.56
N LEU A 158 -10.82 23.55 6.33
CA LEU A 158 -11.67 22.40 6.08
C LEU A 158 -12.74 22.75 5.05
N ARG A 159 -12.80 21.99 3.94
CA ARG A 159 -13.86 22.14 2.93
C ARG A 159 -15.23 21.94 3.55
N PHE A 160 -16.20 22.77 3.17
CA PHE A 160 -17.59 22.56 3.57
C PHE A 160 -18.11 21.22 3.04
N ALA A 161 -18.82 20.52 3.89
CA ALA A 161 -19.34 19.20 3.58
C ALA A 161 -20.60 18.89 4.40
N ARG A 162 -21.50 18.10 3.80
CA ARG A 162 -22.69 17.52 4.44
C ARG A 162 -22.74 16.06 4.02
N ILE A 163 -22.49 15.16 4.96
CA ILE A 163 -22.30 13.75 4.66
C ILE A 163 -23.12 12.90 5.63
N SER A 164 -23.89 11.94 5.08
CA SER A 164 -24.50 10.82 5.81
C SER A 164 -23.94 9.55 5.23
N ASP A 165 -23.25 8.75 6.02
CA ASP A 165 -22.46 7.66 5.47
C ASP A 165 -22.39 6.44 6.39
N ALA A 166 -22.31 5.27 5.78
CA ALA A 166 -22.12 3.98 6.42
C ALA A 166 -21.60 2.97 5.38
N PRO A 167 -20.84 1.93 5.79
CA PRO A 167 -20.33 0.93 4.86
C PRO A 167 -21.46 0.05 4.31
N ALA A 168 -21.29 -0.40 3.06
CA ALA A 168 -22.16 -1.43 2.48
C ALA A 168 -21.76 -2.84 2.95
N LEU A 169 -20.46 -3.10 3.09
CA LEU A 169 -19.93 -4.38 3.57
C LEU A 169 -19.50 -4.27 5.03
N THR A 170 -19.95 -5.21 5.85
CA THR A 170 -19.60 -5.25 7.28
C THR A 170 -18.18 -5.72 7.54
N GLU A 171 -17.62 -6.55 6.68
CA GLU A 171 -16.24 -7.03 6.76
C GLU A 171 -15.42 -6.52 5.59
N ARG A 172 -14.37 -5.78 5.91
CA ARG A 172 -13.47 -5.12 4.95
C ARG A 172 -12.04 -5.37 5.41
N ILE A 173 -11.41 -6.39 4.82
CA ILE A 173 -10.15 -6.97 5.29
C ILE A 173 -9.03 -6.59 4.31
N GLY A 174 -7.92 -6.06 4.80
CA GLY A 174 -6.69 -5.87 4.03
C GLY A 174 -5.65 -6.93 4.42
N MET A 175 -4.86 -7.45 3.48
CA MET A 175 -3.85 -8.47 3.75
C MET A 175 -2.45 -7.87 3.84
N LEU A 176 -1.65 -8.29 4.82
CA LEU A 176 -0.26 -7.90 5.03
C LEU A 176 0.62 -9.14 5.25
N TYR A 177 1.94 -8.95 5.17
CA TYR A 177 2.95 -9.98 5.45
C TYR A 177 3.79 -9.63 6.68
N LEU A 178 4.29 -10.68 7.37
CA LEU A 178 5.27 -10.57 8.45
C LEU A 178 6.56 -11.28 8.10
N ASP A 179 7.62 -10.51 7.87
CA ASP A 179 9.00 -10.95 7.71
C ASP A 179 9.98 -9.86 8.19
N GLN A 180 11.27 -10.10 8.06
CA GLN A 180 12.29 -9.14 8.49
C GLN A 180 12.23 -7.78 7.77
N TYR A 181 11.64 -7.71 6.57
CA TYR A 181 11.55 -6.49 5.75
C TYR A 181 10.23 -5.73 5.93
N SER A 182 9.25 -6.34 6.56
CA SER A 182 7.88 -5.83 6.60
C SER A 182 7.65 -4.71 7.62
N LYS A 183 8.57 -4.49 8.59
CA LYS A 183 8.35 -3.53 9.69
C LYS A 183 7.99 -2.13 9.19
N GLY A 184 8.85 -1.49 8.45
CA GLY A 184 8.63 -0.12 7.95
C GLY A 184 7.44 0.00 7.01
N VAL A 185 7.09 -1.09 6.32
CA VAL A 185 5.91 -1.18 5.47
C VAL A 185 4.64 -1.27 6.31
N ASN A 186 4.59 -2.18 7.29
CA ASN A 186 3.41 -2.37 8.14
C ASN A 186 3.11 -1.14 8.99
N ASP A 187 4.14 -0.41 9.44
CA ASP A 187 3.99 0.86 10.18
C ASP A 187 3.28 1.96 9.36
N ARG A 188 3.28 1.86 8.04
CA ARG A 188 2.56 2.75 7.12
C ARG A 188 1.25 2.15 6.59
N MET A 189 1.26 0.84 6.31
CA MET A 189 0.07 0.16 5.77
C MET A 189 -1.07 0.10 6.78
N ILE A 190 -0.80 -0.11 8.06
CA ILE A 190 -1.85 -0.16 9.10
C ILE A 190 -2.58 1.18 9.22
N PRO A 191 -1.90 2.35 9.37
CA PRO A 191 -2.58 3.65 9.29
C PRO A 191 -3.31 3.90 7.98
N LEU A 192 -2.76 3.45 6.84
CA LEU A 192 -3.42 3.54 5.54
C LEU A 192 -4.73 2.74 5.51
N LEU A 193 -4.71 1.48 5.96
CA LEU A 193 -5.91 0.64 6.01
C LEU A 193 -6.99 1.28 6.89
N ALA A 194 -6.61 1.88 8.02
CA ALA A 194 -7.54 2.61 8.89
C ALA A 194 -8.11 3.87 8.19
N ALA A 195 -7.26 4.67 7.53
CA ALA A 195 -7.68 5.84 6.76
C ALA A 195 -8.65 5.47 5.62
N LEU A 196 -8.46 4.30 5.02
CA LEU A 196 -9.31 3.69 4.01
C LEU A 196 -10.51 2.93 4.60
N LYS A 197 -10.73 2.98 5.92
CA LYS A 197 -11.87 2.40 6.64
C LYS A 197 -11.99 0.88 6.53
N TYR A 198 -10.89 0.16 6.37
CA TYR A 198 -10.86 -1.26 6.66
C TYR A 198 -11.16 -1.49 8.15
N ASN A 199 -11.66 -2.67 8.51
CA ASN A 199 -11.93 -2.99 9.92
C ASN A 199 -11.22 -4.25 10.41
N LYS A 200 -10.57 -4.98 9.52
CA LYS A 200 -9.74 -6.14 9.86
C LYS A 200 -8.47 -6.17 9.01
N VAL A 201 -7.45 -6.87 9.50
CA VAL A 201 -6.23 -7.11 8.76
C VAL A 201 -5.85 -8.58 8.82
N LEU A 202 -5.75 -9.22 7.65
CA LEU A 202 -5.26 -10.58 7.45
C LEU A 202 -3.74 -10.55 7.38
N ILE A 203 -3.05 -11.28 8.25
CA ILE A 203 -1.60 -11.18 8.40
C ILE A 203 -0.97 -12.54 8.08
N MET A 204 -0.30 -12.64 6.95
CA MET A 204 0.51 -13.81 6.57
C MET A 204 1.61 -14.02 7.59
N SER A 205 1.55 -15.12 8.36
CA SER A 205 2.37 -15.33 9.55
C SER A 205 3.14 -16.65 9.55
N ASN A 206 3.20 -17.36 8.41
CA ASN A 206 3.85 -18.67 8.29
C ASN A 206 5.28 -18.67 8.85
N TYR A 207 6.05 -17.64 8.52
CA TYR A 207 7.47 -17.56 8.86
C TYR A 207 7.76 -16.69 10.12
N VAL A 208 6.76 -16.42 10.95
CA VAL A 208 7.06 -15.88 12.27
C VAL A 208 7.95 -16.87 13.01
N GLN A 209 8.97 -16.37 13.67
CA GLN A 209 9.93 -17.19 14.40
C GLN A 209 9.30 -17.74 15.69
N TRP A 210 8.37 -18.69 15.51
CA TRP A 210 7.69 -19.41 16.58
C TRP A 210 8.71 -20.12 17.47
N ASP A 211 8.46 -20.21 18.76
CA ASP A 211 9.42 -20.87 19.67
C ASP A 211 9.54 -22.36 19.34
N VAL A 212 8.44 -23.01 18.96
CA VAL A 212 8.49 -24.40 18.46
C VAL A 212 9.34 -24.53 17.19
N ALA A 213 9.29 -23.54 16.30
CA ALA A 213 10.09 -23.55 15.07
C ALA A 213 11.58 -23.37 15.36
N LYS A 214 11.92 -22.48 16.30
CA LYS A 214 13.31 -22.30 16.76
C LYS A 214 13.86 -23.57 17.43
N SER A 215 13.08 -24.15 18.34
CA SER A 215 13.47 -25.37 19.05
C SER A 215 13.63 -26.56 18.11
N GLY A 216 12.76 -26.65 17.07
CA GLY A 216 12.82 -27.69 16.04
C GLY A 216 13.85 -27.43 14.93
N GLY A 217 14.51 -26.26 14.93
CA GLY A 217 15.54 -25.89 13.93
C GLY A 217 15.00 -25.59 12.52
N TRP A 218 13.70 -25.29 12.40
CA TRP A 218 13.05 -24.95 11.11
C TRP A 218 12.52 -23.50 11.04
N ALA A 219 12.88 -22.65 12.02
CA ALA A 219 12.60 -21.23 11.93
C ALA A 219 13.43 -20.58 10.82
N HIS A 220 12.77 -19.93 9.84
CA HIS A 220 13.48 -19.21 8.79
C HIS A 220 14.14 -17.95 9.37
N PRO A 221 15.45 -17.70 9.13
CA PRO A 221 16.16 -16.57 9.73
C PRO A 221 15.61 -15.20 9.31
N GLY A 222 15.01 -15.11 8.11
CA GLY A 222 14.34 -13.91 7.60
C GLY A 222 12.93 -13.68 8.15
N GLY A 223 12.42 -14.57 8.99
CA GLY A 223 11.10 -14.43 9.60
C GLY A 223 11.04 -13.29 10.62
N ALA A 224 9.84 -12.73 10.83
CA ALA A 224 9.61 -11.75 11.89
C ALA A 224 9.68 -12.42 13.28
N SER A 225 10.18 -11.70 14.28
CA SER A 225 10.12 -12.19 15.67
C SER A 225 8.69 -12.22 16.20
N LYS A 226 8.41 -13.07 17.20
CA LYS A 226 7.13 -13.05 17.95
C LYS A 226 6.82 -11.68 18.55
N ALA A 227 7.85 -10.97 19.03
CA ALA A 227 7.69 -9.61 19.55
C ALA A 227 7.22 -8.63 18.46
N GLU A 228 7.77 -8.73 17.25
CA GLU A 228 7.31 -7.91 16.12
C GLU A 228 5.90 -8.28 15.69
N ALA A 229 5.56 -9.56 15.66
CA ALA A 229 4.20 -10.02 15.35
C ALA A 229 3.17 -9.46 16.36
N ARG A 230 3.49 -9.49 17.67
CA ARG A 230 2.65 -8.88 18.71
C ARG A 230 2.54 -7.37 18.52
N ARG A 231 3.66 -6.69 18.27
CA ARG A 231 3.69 -5.24 18.02
C ARG A 231 2.77 -4.85 16.84
N VAL A 232 2.82 -5.60 15.74
CA VAL A 232 1.97 -5.35 14.56
C VAL A 232 0.49 -5.59 14.88
N ALA A 233 0.17 -6.64 15.65
CA ALA A 233 -1.20 -6.89 16.11
C ALA A 233 -1.74 -5.75 17.01
N ASP A 234 -0.91 -5.27 17.96
CA ASP A 234 -1.27 -4.17 18.85
C ASP A 234 -1.39 -2.84 18.09
N LEU A 235 -0.50 -2.60 17.12
CA LEU A 235 -0.61 -1.46 16.22
C LEU A 235 -1.93 -1.50 15.45
N ALA A 236 -2.29 -2.65 14.88
CA ALA A 236 -3.57 -2.81 14.17
C ALA A 236 -4.76 -2.46 15.07
N ARG A 237 -4.80 -2.98 16.30
CA ARG A 237 -5.86 -2.66 17.27
C ARG A 237 -5.91 -1.18 17.64
N SER A 238 -4.75 -0.53 17.78
CA SER A 238 -4.68 0.91 18.07
C SER A 238 -5.25 1.80 16.96
N TYR A 239 -5.44 1.24 15.77
CA TYR A 239 -6.13 1.84 14.63
C TYR A 239 -7.52 1.24 14.38
N GLY A 240 -8.03 0.44 15.32
CA GLY A 240 -9.34 -0.17 15.22
C GLY A 240 -9.44 -1.29 14.17
N LEU A 241 -8.33 -1.91 13.79
CA LEU A 241 -8.28 -3.07 12.90
C LEU A 241 -8.15 -4.35 13.73
N GLU A 242 -9.02 -5.33 13.49
CA GLU A 242 -8.91 -6.63 14.13
C GLU A 242 -7.88 -7.50 13.38
N PRO A 243 -6.80 -7.98 14.04
CA PRO A 243 -5.81 -8.82 13.40
C PRO A 243 -6.31 -10.27 13.26
N ILE A 244 -6.14 -10.84 12.07
CA ILE A 244 -6.42 -12.23 11.73
C ILE A 244 -5.10 -12.85 11.27
N PRO A 245 -4.44 -13.72 12.04
CA PRO A 245 -3.28 -14.45 11.54
C PRO A 245 -3.72 -15.46 10.49
N LEU A 246 -2.96 -15.50 9.38
CA LEU A 246 -3.04 -16.55 8.37
C LEU A 246 -1.83 -17.48 8.55
N ILE A 247 -2.12 -18.73 8.87
CA ILE A 247 -1.16 -19.83 8.91
C ILE A 247 -1.60 -20.84 7.86
N GLU A 248 -0.83 -20.97 6.80
CA GLU A 248 -1.11 -21.96 5.76
C GLU A 248 -0.97 -23.37 6.33
N THR A 249 -2.02 -24.15 6.18
CA THR A 249 -2.09 -25.54 6.61
C THR A 249 -2.57 -26.40 5.45
N LEU A 250 -2.29 -27.69 5.49
CA LEU A 250 -2.56 -28.71 4.48
C LEU A 250 -1.78 -28.50 3.18
N GLY A 251 -2.01 -27.38 2.45
CA GLY A 251 -1.20 -26.88 1.33
C GLY A 251 -0.30 -25.72 1.75
N HIS A 252 0.58 -25.26 0.87
CA HIS A 252 1.50 -24.13 1.11
C HIS A 252 2.38 -24.26 2.37
N THR A 253 2.60 -25.49 2.86
CA THR A 253 3.25 -25.75 4.15
C THR A 253 4.78 -25.86 4.08
N GLY A 254 5.40 -25.39 3.00
CA GLY A 254 6.87 -25.36 2.86
C GLY A 254 7.61 -24.70 4.02
N TRP A 255 6.93 -23.80 4.75
CA TRP A 255 7.48 -23.12 5.92
C TRP A 255 7.87 -24.06 7.06
N MET A 256 7.16 -25.20 7.25
CA MET A 256 7.48 -26.19 8.28
C MET A 256 8.62 -27.14 7.90
N PHE A 257 8.99 -27.15 6.62
CA PHE A 257 10.07 -28.01 6.08
C PHE A 257 11.38 -27.26 5.88
N TYR A 258 11.47 -25.99 6.27
CA TYR A 258 12.67 -25.18 6.10
C TYR A 258 13.90 -25.83 6.75
N GLY A 259 15.03 -25.83 6.02
CA GLY A 259 16.28 -26.44 6.46
C GLY A 259 16.22 -27.98 6.51
N ASP A 260 15.41 -28.58 5.65
CA ASP A 260 15.19 -30.04 5.55
C ASP A 260 14.72 -30.68 6.87
N LYS A 261 13.96 -29.91 7.66
CA LYS A 261 13.34 -30.39 8.89
C LYS A 261 11.95 -30.96 8.62
N ASN A 262 11.46 -31.78 9.54
CA ASN A 262 10.13 -32.39 9.51
C ASN A 262 9.80 -33.18 8.23
N LEU A 263 10.80 -33.62 7.46
CA LEU A 263 10.59 -34.35 6.19
C LEU A 263 9.80 -35.65 6.35
N ASP A 264 9.77 -36.23 7.55
CA ASP A 264 8.94 -37.38 7.91
C ASP A 264 7.44 -37.05 7.89
N LEU A 265 7.08 -35.79 7.98
CA LEU A 265 5.70 -35.29 7.96
C LEU A 265 5.19 -34.91 6.57
N ARG A 266 6.03 -34.93 5.54
CA ARG A 266 5.60 -34.56 4.18
C ARG A 266 4.59 -35.57 3.62
N GLN A 267 3.58 -35.09 2.91
CA GLN A 267 2.57 -35.96 2.29
C GLN A 267 3.14 -36.80 1.14
N ASP A 268 3.94 -36.20 0.26
CA ASP A 268 4.60 -36.87 -0.83
C ASP A 268 6.04 -37.24 -0.45
N PRO A 269 6.33 -38.56 -0.20
CA PRO A 269 7.67 -38.98 0.20
C PRO A 269 8.76 -38.66 -0.82
N ASP A 270 8.40 -38.54 -2.10
CA ASP A 270 9.33 -38.27 -3.19
C ASP A 270 9.56 -36.78 -3.46
N SER A 271 8.78 -35.91 -2.81
CA SER A 271 8.91 -34.46 -3.00
C SER A 271 10.23 -33.94 -2.46
N GLN A 272 10.99 -33.26 -3.33
CA GLN A 272 12.24 -32.58 -2.96
C GLN A 272 11.97 -31.16 -2.38
N ASN A 273 10.76 -30.65 -2.56
CA ASN A 273 10.32 -29.36 -2.04
C ASN A 273 8.90 -29.52 -1.48
N PRO A 274 8.75 -30.11 -0.29
CA PRO A 274 7.47 -30.48 0.26
C PRO A 274 6.50 -29.28 0.34
N TYR A 275 5.27 -29.51 -0.11
CA TYR A 275 4.24 -28.50 -0.22
C TYR A 275 3.01 -28.78 0.67
N ALA A 276 2.75 -30.05 0.92
CA ALA A 276 1.66 -30.54 1.77
C ALA A 276 2.17 -31.50 2.84
N TYR A 277 1.52 -31.50 4.01
CA TYR A 277 1.86 -32.42 5.09
C TYR A 277 0.96 -33.67 5.12
N ASP A 278 1.45 -34.72 5.78
CA ASP A 278 0.71 -35.97 6.00
C ASP A 278 -0.34 -35.80 7.11
N THR A 279 -1.61 -35.80 6.74
CA THR A 279 -2.75 -35.64 7.65
C THR A 279 -3.00 -36.88 8.51
N LEU A 280 -2.45 -38.04 8.15
CA LEU A 280 -2.57 -39.29 8.90
C LEU A 280 -1.48 -39.48 9.94
N ASN A 281 -0.43 -38.66 9.91
CA ASN A 281 0.63 -38.71 10.90
C ASN A 281 0.27 -37.81 12.11
N PRO A 282 0.04 -38.36 13.31
CA PRO A 282 -0.30 -37.58 14.49
C PRO A 282 0.75 -36.51 14.83
N ALA A 283 2.04 -36.80 14.57
CA ALA A 283 3.13 -35.87 14.84
C ALA A 283 3.04 -34.59 14.01
N THR A 284 2.33 -34.58 12.89
CA THR A 284 2.03 -33.34 12.12
C THR A 284 1.36 -32.30 13.00
N TYR A 285 0.40 -32.72 13.78
CA TYR A 285 -0.39 -31.84 14.66
C TYR A 285 0.32 -31.59 15.98
N GLU A 286 0.80 -32.64 16.62
CA GLU A 286 1.38 -32.57 17.97
C GLU A 286 2.72 -31.83 18.00
N ARG A 287 3.56 -32.04 16.97
CA ARG A 287 4.89 -31.45 16.89
C ARG A 287 4.92 -30.09 16.23
N VAL A 288 4.02 -29.82 15.26
CA VAL A 288 4.11 -28.60 14.43
C VAL A 288 2.83 -27.77 14.46
N VAL A 289 1.71 -28.29 13.93
CA VAL A 289 0.56 -27.45 13.59
C VAL A 289 -0.10 -26.87 14.83
N PHE A 290 -0.44 -27.68 15.82
CA PHE A 290 -1.10 -27.20 17.05
C PHE A 290 -0.21 -26.28 17.89
N PRO A 291 1.11 -26.58 18.10
CA PRO A 291 1.99 -25.62 18.76
C PRO A 291 2.06 -24.27 18.05
N VAL A 292 2.18 -24.23 16.72
CA VAL A 292 2.19 -22.97 15.97
C VAL A 292 0.88 -22.22 16.11
N LEU A 293 -0.26 -22.90 15.96
CA LEU A 293 -1.57 -22.26 16.14
C LEU A 293 -1.74 -21.72 17.56
N LYS A 294 -1.29 -22.46 18.58
CA LYS A 294 -1.33 -22.00 19.96
C LYS A 294 -0.49 -20.74 20.16
N GLU A 295 0.74 -20.71 19.68
CA GLU A 295 1.59 -19.53 19.74
C GLU A 295 1.00 -18.34 18.96
N ALA A 296 0.38 -18.60 17.79
CA ALA A 296 -0.30 -17.57 17.02
C ALA A 296 -1.48 -16.97 17.80
N ILE A 297 -2.27 -17.80 18.46
CA ILE A 297 -3.38 -17.34 19.33
C ILE A 297 -2.84 -16.48 20.48
N GLU A 298 -1.76 -16.91 21.16
CA GLU A 298 -1.14 -16.15 22.24
C GLU A 298 -0.58 -14.79 21.79
N VAL A 299 0.01 -14.74 20.59
CA VAL A 299 0.62 -13.53 20.03
C VAL A 299 -0.43 -12.57 19.50
N PHE A 300 -1.34 -13.05 18.67
CA PHE A 300 -2.30 -12.20 17.97
C PHE A 300 -3.59 -11.95 18.76
N GLN A 301 -3.92 -12.80 19.74
CA GLN A 301 -5.21 -12.78 20.47
C GLN A 301 -6.39 -12.58 19.51
N PRO A 302 -6.51 -13.40 18.48
CA PRO A 302 -7.44 -13.19 17.38
C PRO A 302 -8.82 -13.73 17.73
N LYS A 303 -9.88 -13.18 17.12
CA LYS A 303 -11.21 -13.80 17.13
C LYS A 303 -11.34 -14.91 16.09
N VAL A 304 -10.52 -14.85 15.03
CA VAL A 304 -10.54 -15.79 13.91
C VAL A 304 -9.10 -16.05 13.49
N VAL A 305 -8.77 -17.30 13.15
CA VAL A 305 -7.55 -17.71 12.48
C VAL A 305 -7.89 -18.17 11.07
N HIS A 306 -7.15 -17.70 10.08
CA HIS A 306 -7.22 -18.21 8.71
C HIS A 306 -6.24 -19.37 8.57
N ILE A 307 -6.75 -20.56 8.23
CA ILE A 307 -5.97 -21.78 8.17
C ILE A 307 -5.42 -22.12 6.77
N GLY A 308 -5.60 -21.25 5.75
CA GLY A 308 -5.19 -21.52 4.37
C GLY A 308 -6.10 -22.53 3.69
N HIS A 309 -5.62 -23.74 3.44
CA HIS A 309 -6.33 -24.86 2.81
C HIS A 309 -6.59 -24.68 1.31
N ASP A 310 -5.86 -23.80 0.65
CA ASP A 310 -5.90 -23.59 -0.78
C ASP A 310 -4.87 -24.46 -1.53
N GLU A 311 -5.14 -24.65 -2.83
CA GLU A 311 -4.24 -25.25 -3.81
C GLU A 311 -3.54 -26.55 -3.38
N VAL A 312 -4.16 -27.32 -2.50
CA VAL A 312 -3.56 -28.50 -1.81
C VAL A 312 -2.86 -29.50 -2.75
N ARG A 313 -3.32 -29.57 -4.01
CA ARG A 313 -2.78 -30.49 -5.03
C ARG A 313 -1.98 -29.77 -6.13
N ASN A 314 -1.53 -28.56 -5.87
CA ASN A 314 -0.93 -27.71 -6.89
C ASN A 314 0.49 -28.16 -7.28
N ARG A 315 1.27 -28.68 -6.34
CA ARG A 315 2.68 -29.04 -6.57
C ARG A 315 3.01 -30.50 -6.26
N ASP A 316 2.51 -31.02 -5.13
CA ASP A 316 2.76 -32.38 -4.69
C ASP A 316 1.59 -33.32 -5.03
N ARG A 317 1.85 -34.59 -5.10
CA ARG A 317 0.80 -35.61 -5.16
C ARG A 317 0.07 -35.60 -3.81
N PHE A 318 -1.23 -35.42 -3.85
CA PHE A 318 -2.07 -35.51 -2.67
C PHE A 318 -3.39 -36.23 -3.00
N PRO A 319 -3.69 -37.40 -2.39
CA PRO A 319 -2.83 -38.19 -1.50
C PRO A 319 -1.72 -38.94 -2.25
N ALA A 320 -0.50 -38.95 -1.71
CA ALA A 320 0.64 -39.67 -2.30
C ALA A 320 0.90 -41.04 -1.63
N ARG A 321 0.61 -41.15 -0.33
CA ARG A 321 0.81 -42.37 0.45
C ARG A 321 -0.31 -43.38 0.24
N ASP A 322 0.00 -44.72 0.32
CA ASP A 322 -0.98 -45.78 0.07
C ASP A 322 -2.19 -45.72 1.00
N ASN A 323 -1.97 -45.54 2.29
CA ASN A 323 -3.03 -45.34 3.29
C ASN A 323 -3.92 -44.11 3.00
N GLY A 324 -3.31 -43.03 2.55
CA GLY A 324 -4.03 -41.83 2.13
C GLY A 324 -4.84 -42.05 0.85
N ARG A 325 -4.26 -42.77 -0.15
CA ARG A 325 -4.97 -43.14 -1.39
C ARG A 325 -6.18 -44.01 -1.12
N ALA A 326 -6.07 -44.94 -0.18
CA ALA A 326 -7.19 -45.79 0.22
C ALA A 326 -8.36 -44.99 0.84
N LEU A 327 -8.10 -43.89 1.54
CA LEU A 327 -9.11 -43.04 2.14
C LEU A 327 -9.66 -41.99 1.16
N GLY A 328 -8.83 -41.54 0.22
CA GLY A 328 -9.16 -40.51 -0.77
C GLY A 328 -9.04 -39.06 -0.26
N PHE A 329 -8.93 -38.15 -1.20
CA PHE A 329 -8.73 -36.72 -0.94
C PHE A 329 -9.80 -36.13 -0.01
N GLU A 330 -11.05 -36.42 -0.31
CA GLU A 330 -12.20 -35.84 0.43
C GLU A 330 -12.12 -36.13 1.93
N LYS A 331 -11.87 -37.40 2.28
CA LYS A 331 -11.80 -37.78 3.69
C LYS A 331 -10.61 -37.14 4.39
N LEU A 332 -9.45 -37.11 3.77
CA LEU A 332 -8.26 -36.49 4.34
C LEU A 332 -8.46 -34.99 4.56
N PHE A 333 -9.04 -34.30 3.57
CA PHE A 333 -9.35 -32.86 3.66
C PHE A 333 -10.34 -32.55 4.77
N VAL A 334 -11.46 -33.31 4.84
CA VAL A 334 -12.48 -33.09 5.86
C VAL A 334 -11.93 -33.38 7.26
N ASP A 335 -11.24 -34.49 7.44
CA ASP A 335 -10.70 -34.88 8.74
C ASP A 335 -9.70 -33.84 9.26
N ASP A 336 -8.84 -33.31 8.39
CA ASP A 336 -7.88 -32.26 8.71
C ASP A 336 -8.60 -30.95 9.08
N THR A 337 -9.51 -30.49 8.21
CA THR A 337 -10.28 -29.27 8.46
C THR A 337 -11.05 -29.31 9.78
N VAL A 338 -11.74 -30.44 10.04
CA VAL A 338 -12.53 -30.63 11.28
C VAL A 338 -11.62 -30.68 12.51
N LYS A 339 -10.44 -31.30 12.38
CA LYS A 339 -9.46 -31.36 13.47
C LYS A 339 -8.94 -29.96 13.84
N LEU A 340 -8.56 -29.14 12.85
CA LEU A 340 -8.09 -27.76 13.08
C LEU A 340 -9.23 -26.88 13.60
N TYR A 341 -10.42 -26.98 13.02
CA TYR A 341 -11.60 -26.28 13.50
C TYR A 341 -11.89 -26.60 14.96
N SER A 342 -11.86 -27.90 15.35
CA SER A 342 -12.11 -28.32 16.73
C SER A 342 -11.07 -27.78 17.71
N PHE A 343 -9.80 -27.78 17.29
CA PHE A 343 -8.71 -27.19 18.08
C PHE A 343 -8.92 -25.69 18.31
N LEU A 344 -9.23 -24.93 17.26
CA LEU A 344 -9.48 -23.47 17.35
C LEU A 344 -10.74 -23.16 18.18
N LYS A 345 -11.81 -23.91 17.96
CA LYS A 345 -13.07 -23.75 18.69
C LYS A 345 -12.91 -23.99 20.19
N ALA A 346 -12.08 -24.96 20.58
CA ALA A 346 -11.75 -25.22 21.99
C ALA A 346 -10.99 -24.02 22.65
N GLN A 347 -10.38 -23.16 21.86
CA GLN A 347 -9.72 -21.91 22.28
C GLN A 347 -10.64 -20.67 22.15
N ASN A 348 -11.94 -20.86 21.85
CA ASN A 348 -12.90 -19.79 21.51
C ASN A 348 -12.49 -18.93 20.31
N VAL A 349 -11.80 -19.52 19.34
CA VAL A 349 -11.36 -18.86 18.11
C VAL A 349 -12.10 -19.44 16.91
N GLY A 350 -12.61 -18.56 16.04
CA GLY A 350 -13.27 -18.94 14.79
C GLY A 350 -12.26 -19.38 13.74
N THR A 351 -12.76 -20.07 12.72
CA THR A 351 -11.95 -20.58 11.60
C THR A 351 -12.35 -19.88 10.30
N MET A 352 -11.35 -19.48 9.52
CA MET A 352 -11.50 -19.00 8.13
C MET A 352 -10.62 -19.86 7.22
N MET A 353 -11.03 -20.10 5.98
CA MET A 353 -10.26 -20.86 5.00
C MET A 353 -10.52 -20.36 3.58
N TRP A 354 -9.59 -20.62 2.64
CA TRP A 354 -9.83 -20.43 1.23
C TRP A 354 -10.80 -21.46 0.67
N HIS A 355 -11.47 -21.11 -0.44
CA HIS A 355 -12.59 -21.89 -0.95
C HIS A 355 -12.22 -23.06 -1.86
N ASP A 356 -11.15 -22.93 -2.65
CA ASP A 356 -10.94 -23.69 -3.88
C ASP A 356 -10.85 -25.21 -3.69
N ALA A 357 -10.18 -25.68 -2.65
CA ALA A 357 -10.05 -27.10 -2.40
C ALA A 357 -11.38 -27.80 -2.00
N ALA A 358 -12.30 -27.06 -1.35
CA ALA A 358 -13.56 -27.60 -0.86
C ALA A 358 -14.77 -27.31 -1.76
N PHE A 359 -14.73 -26.23 -2.56
CA PHE A 359 -15.88 -25.66 -3.27
C PHE A 359 -15.69 -25.56 -4.80
N SER A 360 -14.59 -26.09 -5.37
CA SER A 360 -14.42 -26.17 -6.83
C SER A 360 -15.34 -27.23 -7.44
N ASP A 361 -15.82 -27.02 -8.66
CA ASP A 361 -16.85 -27.86 -9.29
C ASP A 361 -16.48 -29.34 -9.46
N SER A 362 -15.19 -29.69 -9.45
CA SER A 362 -14.72 -31.06 -9.64
C SER A 362 -14.70 -31.93 -8.36
N VAL A 363 -14.90 -31.34 -7.17
CA VAL A 363 -14.74 -32.05 -5.87
C VAL A 363 -16.00 -31.99 -5.01
N VAL A 364 -17.05 -31.31 -5.41
CA VAL A 364 -17.92 -30.49 -4.57
C VAL A 364 -19.28 -31.05 -4.21
N ALA A 365 -19.69 -32.20 -4.65
CA ALA A 365 -21.06 -32.63 -4.28
C ALA A 365 -21.19 -32.94 -2.77
N THR A 366 -20.14 -33.36 -2.10
CA THR A 366 -20.23 -33.92 -0.74
C THR A 366 -19.38 -33.21 0.31
N LEU A 367 -18.23 -32.58 -0.06
CA LEU A 367 -17.32 -31.92 0.88
C LEU A 367 -17.98 -30.85 1.76
N PRO A 368 -18.70 -29.85 1.20
CA PRO A 368 -19.28 -28.80 2.02
C PRO A 368 -20.32 -29.28 3.03
N ALA A 369 -20.99 -30.40 2.74
CA ALA A 369 -21.99 -30.97 3.68
C ALA A 369 -21.35 -31.50 4.98
N LYS A 370 -20.08 -31.90 4.91
CA LYS A 370 -19.34 -32.49 6.03
C LYS A 370 -18.56 -31.48 6.87
N LEU A 371 -18.49 -30.22 6.43
CA LEU A 371 -17.77 -29.15 7.13
C LEU A 371 -18.69 -28.38 8.10
N PRO A 372 -18.15 -27.94 9.27
CA PRO A 372 -18.86 -27.06 10.20
C PRO A 372 -19.29 -25.76 9.53
N LYS A 373 -20.57 -25.36 9.73
CA LYS A 373 -21.18 -24.25 8.98
C LYS A 373 -20.80 -22.85 9.46
N ASP A 374 -20.14 -22.75 10.58
CA ASP A 374 -19.58 -21.49 11.12
C ASP A 374 -18.17 -21.18 10.63
N ILE A 375 -17.55 -22.06 9.82
CA ILE A 375 -16.31 -21.76 9.09
C ILE A 375 -16.57 -20.63 8.08
N GLN A 376 -15.78 -19.55 8.16
CA GLN A 376 -15.80 -18.46 7.18
C GLN A 376 -15.06 -18.90 5.91
N VAL A 377 -15.71 -18.80 4.77
CA VAL A 377 -15.15 -19.23 3.48
C VAL A 377 -14.75 -18.00 2.65
N ALA A 378 -13.48 -17.88 2.34
CA ALA A 378 -12.93 -16.81 1.52
C ALA A 378 -12.79 -17.28 0.06
N TYR A 379 -13.67 -16.78 -0.81
CA TYR A 379 -13.69 -17.06 -2.24
C TYR A 379 -12.73 -16.11 -2.97
N TRP A 380 -11.59 -16.60 -3.41
CA TRP A 380 -10.66 -15.83 -4.23
C TRP A 380 -10.98 -15.97 -5.73
N SER A 381 -10.95 -14.84 -6.43
CA SER A 381 -11.08 -14.76 -7.89
C SER A 381 -10.35 -13.52 -8.37
N TYR A 382 -9.34 -13.69 -9.21
CA TYR A 382 -8.41 -12.60 -9.60
C TYR A 382 -8.57 -12.18 -11.06
N GLY A 383 -9.47 -12.83 -11.78
CA GLY A 383 -9.75 -12.55 -13.19
C GLY A 383 -10.97 -11.65 -13.39
N THR A 384 -11.58 -11.79 -14.58
CA THR A 384 -12.71 -11.00 -15.03
C THR A 384 -14.08 -11.50 -14.54
N SER A 385 -14.13 -12.66 -13.84
CA SER A 385 -15.38 -13.19 -13.27
C SER A 385 -15.97 -12.20 -12.26
N ASP A 386 -17.28 -12.06 -12.28
CA ASP A 386 -18.00 -11.23 -11.31
C ASP A 386 -18.16 -11.93 -9.93
N GLY A 387 -17.92 -13.24 -9.86
CA GLY A 387 -17.99 -14.03 -8.62
C GLY A 387 -19.41 -14.18 -8.03
N VAL A 388 -20.45 -13.71 -8.69
CA VAL A 388 -21.81 -13.68 -8.14
C VAL A 388 -22.32 -15.08 -7.80
N GLU A 389 -22.27 -15.99 -8.76
CA GLU A 389 -22.80 -17.34 -8.57
C GLU A 389 -22.03 -18.17 -7.56
N PRO A 390 -20.66 -18.21 -7.58
CA PRO A 390 -19.91 -18.91 -6.54
C PRO A 390 -20.19 -18.40 -5.11
N LEU A 391 -20.22 -17.07 -4.90
CA LEU A 391 -20.51 -16.49 -3.59
C LEU A 391 -21.92 -16.83 -3.09
N LYS A 392 -22.92 -16.75 -3.97
CA LYS A 392 -24.30 -17.16 -3.65
C LYS A 392 -24.39 -18.65 -3.32
N LYS A 393 -23.72 -19.52 -4.09
CA LYS A 393 -23.68 -20.96 -3.87
C LYS A 393 -23.08 -21.31 -2.51
N ILE A 394 -21.93 -20.73 -2.14
CA ILE A 394 -21.30 -20.94 -0.84
C ILE A 394 -22.23 -20.46 0.28
N ARG A 395 -22.85 -19.29 0.11
CA ARG A 395 -23.82 -18.77 1.08
C ARG A 395 -25.05 -19.67 1.23
N ALA A 396 -25.60 -20.19 0.14
CA ALA A 396 -26.73 -21.11 0.13
C ALA A 396 -26.43 -22.45 0.81
N LEU A 397 -25.15 -22.87 0.81
CA LEU A 397 -24.69 -24.03 1.56
C LEU A 397 -24.56 -23.78 3.08
N GLY A 398 -24.88 -22.56 3.55
CA GLY A 398 -24.95 -22.20 4.97
C GLY A 398 -23.65 -21.61 5.54
N PHE A 399 -22.65 -21.29 4.72
CA PHE A 399 -21.39 -20.72 5.20
C PHE A 399 -21.40 -19.18 5.19
N PRO A 400 -20.80 -18.52 6.19
CA PRO A 400 -20.37 -17.13 6.06
C PRO A 400 -19.35 -17.02 4.91
N VAL A 401 -19.53 -16.05 4.01
CA VAL A 401 -18.71 -15.95 2.79
C VAL A 401 -18.07 -14.57 2.66
N LEU A 402 -16.82 -14.56 2.19
CA LEU A 402 -16.09 -13.36 1.80
C LEU A 402 -15.58 -13.52 0.38
N GLY A 403 -15.61 -12.43 -0.42
CA GLY A 403 -14.86 -12.38 -1.65
C GLY A 403 -13.41 -11.98 -1.37
N ALA A 404 -12.46 -12.50 -2.15
CA ALA A 404 -11.06 -12.11 -2.04
C ALA A 404 -10.52 -11.66 -3.41
N SER A 405 -10.16 -10.37 -3.51
CA SER A 405 -9.69 -9.71 -4.73
C SER A 405 -8.17 -9.50 -4.70
N TRP A 406 -7.59 -9.19 -5.86
CA TRP A 406 -6.17 -8.89 -5.98
C TRP A 406 -5.95 -7.58 -6.76
N LYS A 407 -4.82 -7.44 -7.45
CA LYS A 407 -4.28 -6.22 -8.04
C LYS A 407 -4.97 -5.72 -9.32
N ASP A 408 -5.73 -6.56 -10.02
CA ASP A 408 -6.47 -6.14 -11.22
C ASP A 408 -7.39 -4.96 -10.88
N PRO A 409 -7.33 -3.87 -11.64
CA PRO A 409 -8.05 -2.64 -11.31
C PRO A 409 -9.57 -2.79 -11.11
N GLU A 410 -10.22 -3.64 -11.90
CA GLU A 410 -11.67 -3.81 -11.86
C GLU A 410 -12.11 -4.98 -10.97
N ASN A 411 -11.20 -5.89 -10.62
CA ASN A 411 -11.51 -7.09 -9.87
C ASN A 411 -12.13 -6.78 -8.48
N PRO A 412 -11.58 -5.85 -7.65
CA PRO A 412 -12.20 -5.51 -6.38
C PRO A 412 -13.62 -4.95 -6.52
N GLU A 413 -13.89 -4.18 -7.60
CA GLU A 413 -15.19 -3.54 -7.81
C GLU A 413 -16.27 -4.57 -8.19
N ARG A 414 -15.94 -5.49 -9.10
CA ARG A 414 -16.86 -6.56 -9.50
C ARG A 414 -17.18 -7.48 -8.34
N LEU A 415 -16.14 -7.95 -7.65
CA LEU A 415 -16.31 -8.91 -6.58
C LEU A 415 -17.01 -8.31 -5.35
N ALA A 416 -16.79 -7.01 -5.04
CA ALA A 416 -17.50 -6.32 -3.96
C ALA A 416 -19.02 -6.21 -4.21
N LYS A 417 -19.43 -5.97 -5.46
CA LYS A 417 -20.86 -5.99 -5.84
C LYS A 417 -21.47 -7.37 -5.59
N ALA A 418 -20.76 -8.41 -5.98
CA ALA A 418 -21.19 -9.80 -5.77
C ALA A 418 -21.26 -10.16 -4.29
N ALA A 419 -20.27 -9.80 -3.50
CA ALA A 419 -20.23 -10.02 -2.06
C ALA A 419 -21.38 -9.29 -1.34
N ALA A 420 -21.64 -8.03 -1.70
CA ALA A 420 -22.77 -7.27 -1.18
C ALA A 420 -24.12 -7.95 -1.48
N ALA A 421 -24.31 -8.45 -2.70
CA ALA A 421 -25.50 -9.19 -3.10
C ALA A 421 -25.67 -10.54 -2.37
N ALA A 422 -24.58 -11.17 -1.97
CA ALA A 422 -24.55 -12.41 -1.19
C ALA A 422 -24.65 -12.17 0.34
N GLY A 423 -24.66 -10.91 0.80
CA GLY A 423 -24.60 -10.57 2.24
C GLY A 423 -23.28 -10.99 2.89
N GLY A 424 -22.17 -10.92 2.13
CA GLY A 424 -20.83 -11.28 2.55
C GLY A 424 -19.92 -10.08 2.83
N GLY A 425 -18.64 -10.36 3.11
CA GLY A 425 -17.57 -9.39 3.26
C GLY A 425 -16.53 -9.48 2.13
N MET A 426 -15.43 -8.73 2.25
CA MET A 426 -14.35 -8.71 1.26
C MET A 426 -12.96 -8.70 1.89
N ILE A 427 -12.04 -9.38 1.22
CA ILE A 427 -10.59 -9.36 1.50
C ILE A 427 -9.88 -8.75 0.29
N GLN A 428 -9.06 -7.72 0.49
CA GLN A 428 -8.08 -7.29 -0.50
C GLN A 428 -6.78 -8.02 -0.22
N THR A 429 -6.44 -8.96 -1.08
CA THR A 429 -5.20 -9.74 -0.96
C THR A 429 -4.01 -8.98 -1.54
N ARG A 430 -2.82 -9.37 -1.09
CA ARG A 430 -1.54 -8.91 -1.60
C ARG A 430 -0.59 -10.09 -1.68
N TRP A 431 -0.23 -10.49 -2.91
CA TRP A 431 0.66 -11.61 -3.14
C TRP A 431 2.00 -11.12 -3.70
N HIS A 432 3.02 -11.07 -2.88
CA HIS A 432 4.38 -10.68 -3.28
C HIS A 432 5.45 -11.65 -2.77
N GLY A 433 5.02 -12.69 -2.04
CA GLY A 433 5.93 -13.63 -1.38
C GLY A 433 6.58 -13.07 -0.11
N TYR A 434 7.18 -13.96 0.65
CA TYR A 434 7.99 -13.61 1.81
C TYR A 434 9.41 -13.19 1.39
N PHE A 435 10.09 -12.48 2.28
CA PHE A 435 11.49 -12.07 2.15
C PHE A 435 11.78 -11.18 0.94
N GLY A 436 10.74 -10.56 0.40
CA GLY A 436 10.90 -9.57 -0.66
C GLY A 436 11.70 -8.36 -0.17
N ASN A 437 12.71 -7.97 -0.94
CA ASN A 437 13.42 -6.72 -0.69
C ASN A 437 12.43 -5.55 -0.57
N PRO A 438 12.64 -4.53 0.29
CA PRO A 438 11.83 -3.31 0.36
C PRO A 438 11.55 -2.67 -1.00
N SER A 439 12.47 -2.83 -1.97
CA SER A 439 12.26 -2.41 -3.36
C SER A 439 11.10 -3.13 -4.08
N VAL A 440 10.72 -4.32 -3.63
CA VAL A 440 9.54 -5.05 -4.14
C VAL A 440 8.26 -4.27 -3.85
N TRP A 441 8.20 -3.57 -2.71
CA TRP A 441 7.07 -2.72 -2.36
C TRP A 441 6.94 -1.52 -3.30
N ASP A 442 8.06 -0.93 -3.71
CA ASP A 442 8.08 0.14 -4.71
C ASP A 442 7.76 -0.39 -6.11
N GLY A 443 8.22 -1.61 -6.45
CA GLY A 443 8.00 -2.25 -7.75
C GLY A 443 6.67 -2.95 -7.93
N GLN A 444 5.86 -3.03 -6.87
CA GLN A 444 4.52 -3.61 -6.89
C GLN A 444 3.48 -2.58 -6.42
N ALA A 445 3.66 -1.35 -6.86
CA ALA A 445 2.78 -0.23 -6.51
C ALA A 445 1.32 -0.49 -6.89
N GLU A 446 1.07 -1.26 -7.96
CA GLU A 446 -0.28 -1.68 -8.36
C GLU A 446 -1.00 -2.46 -7.25
N GLN A 447 -0.27 -3.26 -6.46
CA GLN A 447 -0.87 -3.94 -5.30
C GLN A 447 -1.20 -2.96 -4.16
N GLY A 448 -0.41 -1.90 -4.00
CA GLY A 448 -0.72 -0.79 -3.08
C GLY A 448 -1.94 0.00 -3.52
N VAL A 449 -2.01 0.35 -4.80
CA VAL A 449 -3.16 1.05 -5.41
C VAL A 449 -4.44 0.24 -5.30
N ALA A 450 -4.34 -1.10 -5.38
CA ALA A 450 -5.50 -1.99 -5.24
C ALA A 450 -6.22 -1.82 -3.88
N TYR A 451 -5.51 -1.52 -2.78
CA TYR A 451 -6.16 -1.25 -1.49
C TYR A 451 -7.08 -0.02 -1.54
N VAL A 452 -6.69 1.02 -2.28
CA VAL A 452 -7.50 2.24 -2.42
C VAL A 452 -8.77 1.96 -3.22
N ARG A 453 -8.65 1.23 -4.34
CA ARG A 453 -9.79 0.83 -5.17
C ARG A 453 -10.72 -0.13 -4.44
N ALA A 454 -10.15 -1.13 -3.78
CA ALA A 454 -10.89 -2.09 -2.97
C ALA A 454 -11.64 -1.40 -1.82
N ALA A 455 -11.00 -0.51 -1.07
CA ALA A 455 -11.64 0.23 0.00
C ALA A 455 -12.86 1.02 -0.49
N ASN A 456 -12.74 1.69 -1.65
CA ASN A 456 -13.84 2.41 -2.26
C ASN A 456 -15.02 1.47 -2.58
N ALA A 457 -14.73 0.34 -3.21
CA ALA A 457 -15.74 -0.66 -3.59
C ALA A 457 -16.34 -1.38 -2.38
N PHE A 458 -15.56 -1.69 -1.35
CA PHE A 458 -16.05 -2.36 -0.14
C PHE A 458 -16.95 -1.46 0.69
N TRP A 459 -16.63 -0.16 0.70
CA TRP A 459 -17.44 0.85 1.38
C TRP A 459 -18.73 1.17 0.62
N ASN A 460 -18.60 1.39 -0.69
CA ASN A 460 -19.67 1.77 -1.59
C ASN A 460 -19.57 1.03 -2.93
N PRO A 461 -20.13 -0.17 -3.07
CA PRO A 461 -20.05 -0.96 -4.30
C PRO A 461 -20.67 -0.29 -5.54
N GLN A 462 -21.46 0.76 -5.35
CA GLN A 462 -22.05 1.56 -6.43
C GLN A 462 -21.22 2.80 -6.78
N ALA A 463 -20.12 3.06 -6.06
CA ALA A 463 -19.25 4.20 -6.35
C ALA A 463 -18.60 4.02 -7.73
N PRO A 464 -18.36 5.13 -8.46
CA PRO A 464 -17.62 5.07 -9.72
C PRO A 464 -16.16 4.68 -9.49
N THR A 465 -15.57 4.06 -10.50
CA THR A 465 -14.16 3.69 -10.50
C THR A 465 -13.25 4.90 -10.25
N LEU A 466 -12.30 4.74 -9.36
CA LEU A 466 -11.33 5.79 -9.01
C LEU A 466 -10.26 5.93 -10.10
N LYS A 467 -10.33 7.00 -10.88
CA LYS A 467 -9.35 7.31 -11.93
C LYS A 467 -7.98 7.72 -11.37
N ASN A 468 -7.95 8.36 -10.20
CA ASN A 468 -6.74 8.89 -9.54
C ASN A 468 -6.24 8.03 -8.37
N ALA A 469 -6.58 6.75 -8.32
CA ALA A 469 -6.20 5.85 -7.24
C ALA A 469 -4.68 5.80 -6.95
N PRO A 470 -3.77 5.87 -7.94
CA PRO A 470 -2.33 5.94 -7.67
C PRO A 470 -1.92 7.18 -6.86
N ALA A 471 -2.45 8.35 -7.21
CA ALA A 471 -2.17 9.59 -6.48
C ALA A 471 -2.73 9.54 -5.05
N LEU A 472 -3.93 9.00 -4.88
CA LEU A 472 -4.55 8.79 -3.56
C LEU A 472 -3.76 7.79 -2.71
N TYR A 473 -3.29 6.69 -3.29
CA TYR A 473 -2.44 5.73 -2.57
C TYR A 473 -1.17 6.41 -2.06
N ARG A 474 -0.47 7.15 -2.91
CA ARG A 474 0.73 7.88 -2.50
C ARG A 474 0.45 8.85 -1.37
N ASP A 475 -0.61 9.64 -1.49
CA ASP A 475 -0.96 10.66 -0.50
C ASP A 475 -1.32 10.09 0.87
N LEU A 476 -2.07 9.00 0.88
CA LEU A 476 -2.49 8.34 2.11
C LEU A 476 -1.39 7.49 2.75
N TYR A 477 -0.54 6.87 1.93
CA TYR A 477 0.57 6.04 2.40
C TYR A 477 1.76 6.87 2.92
N GLN A 478 2.02 8.00 2.27
CA GLN A 478 3.09 8.94 2.62
C GLN A 478 2.56 10.38 2.57
N PRO A 479 1.75 10.78 3.54
CA PRO A 479 1.16 12.12 3.55
C PRO A 479 2.23 13.20 3.60
N GLY A 480 2.21 14.11 2.62
CA GLY A 480 3.12 15.24 2.52
C GLY A 480 2.52 16.54 3.06
N SER A 481 3.38 17.54 3.30
CA SER A 481 2.95 18.89 3.69
C SER A 481 2.30 19.63 2.53
N PHE A 482 1.25 20.42 2.80
CA PHE A 482 0.66 21.36 1.87
C PHE A 482 1.50 22.65 1.76
N LEU A 483 2.39 22.88 2.73
CA LEU A 483 3.23 24.07 2.74
C LEU A 483 4.41 23.92 1.78
N PRO A 484 4.88 25.03 1.18
CA PRO A 484 6.13 25.03 0.43
C PRO A 484 7.29 24.56 1.30
N VAL A 485 8.18 23.75 0.71
CA VAL A 485 9.45 23.42 1.35
C VAL A 485 10.41 24.59 1.14
N ALA A 486 10.88 25.15 2.24
CA ALA A 486 11.93 26.17 2.18
C ALA A 486 13.22 25.57 1.60
N GLY A 487 13.81 26.24 0.63
CA GLY A 487 15.03 25.80 0.00
C GLY A 487 15.68 26.89 -0.84
N GLN A 488 16.98 26.70 -1.09
CA GLN A 488 17.77 27.57 -1.95
C GLN A 488 17.89 26.96 -3.33
N THR A 489 17.38 27.64 -4.35
CA THR A 489 17.48 27.19 -5.74
C THR A 489 18.94 27.27 -6.23
N VAL A 490 19.31 26.37 -7.13
CA VAL A 490 20.60 26.35 -7.79
C VAL A 490 20.38 26.55 -9.28
N SER A 491 20.99 27.60 -9.85
CA SER A 491 20.92 27.83 -11.28
C SER A 491 21.76 26.83 -12.05
N LEU A 492 21.16 26.23 -13.08
CA LEU A 492 21.85 25.32 -13.99
C LEU A 492 22.49 26.06 -15.18
N LYS A 493 22.33 27.37 -15.29
CA LYS A 493 22.73 28.17 -16.47
C LYS A 493 24.17 27.94 -16.92
N ALA A 494 25.10 27.75 -15.98
CA ALA A 494 26.53 27.57 -16.28
C ALA A 494 26.86 26.19 -16.89
N VAL A 495 25.99 25.18 -16.71
CA VAL A 495 26.23 23.79 -17.12
C VAL A 495 25.13 23.24 -18.03
N ALA A 496 24.05 24.00 -18.25
CA ALA A 496 22.94 23.61 -19.11
C ALA A 496 23.43 23.47 -20.58
N ASN A 497 23.07 22.37 -21.19
CA ASN A 497 23.44 22.06 -22.59
C ASN A 497 22.19 21.84 -23.47
N ARG A 498 20.99 22.03 -22.91
CA ARG A 498 19.72 22.02 -23.64
C ARG A 498 18.80 23.12 -23.12
N THR A 499 17.99 23.68 -24.03
CA THR A 499 16.88 24.58 -23.69
C THR A 499 15.62 23.75 -23.48
N LEU A 500 14.62 24.31 -22.79
CA LEU A 500 13.30 23.67 -22.60
C LEU A 500 12.46 23.71 -23.88
N ALA A 501 12.64 24.76 -24.67
CA ALA A 501 12.02 24.90 -25.99
C ALA A 501 12.93 24.33 -27.09
N ASP A 502 12.34 23.76 -28.11
CA ASP A 502 13.04 23.22 -29.27
C ASP A 502 12.78 24.14 -30.48
N LYS A 503 13.82 24.71 -31.06
CA LYS A 503 13.75 25.59 -32.21
C LYS A 503 14.40 24.94 -33.42
N GLY A 504 13.57 24.48 -34.37
CA GLY A 504 14.08 23.95 -35.64
C GLY A 504 14.85 22.64 -35.53
N GLY A 505 14.58 21.83 -34.48
CA GLY A 505 15.33 20.61 -34.20
C GLY A 505 16.54 20.80 -33.27
N GLU A 506 16.77 22.06 -32.81
CA GLU A 506 17.75 22.38 -31.79
C GLU A 506 17.08 22.72 -30.48
N GLY A 507 17.51 22.12 -29.38
CA GLY A 507 16.96 22.35 -28.06
C GLY A 507 16.60 21.06 -27.36
N TRP A 508 15.43 20.97 -26.74
CA TRP A 508 15.02 19.91 -25.83
C TRP A 508 15.55 18.53 -26.25
N ILE A 509 14.79 17.75 -26.97
CA ILE A 509 15.21 16.43 -27.47
C ILE A 509 15.41 16.40 -28.99
N GLY A 510 15.41 17.57 -29.64
CA GLY A 510 15.67 17.71 -31.09
C GLY A 510 14.53 17.23 -31.99
N LYS A 511 13.27 17.24 -31.52
CA LYS A 511 12.09 16.82 -32.30
C LYS A 511 11.24 17.98 -32.84
N GLY A 512 11.68 19.22 -32.60
CA GLY A 512 10.97 20.41 -33.03
C GLY A 512 10.00 21.00 -31.98
N PRO A 513 9.43 22.18 -32.26
CA PRO A 513 8.71 23.00 -31.27
C PRO A 513 7.35 22.41 -30.85
N ASP A 514 6.85 21.41 -31.54
CA ASP A 514 5.58 20.78 -31.17
C ASP A 514 5.76 19.68 -30.12
N THR A 515 7.01 19.22 -29.92
CA THR A 515 7.38 18.15 -28.99
C THR A 515 8.46 18.63 -28.03
N ASP A 516 8.15 19.63 -27.18
CA ASP A 516 9.10 20.23 -26.23
C ASP A 516 8.47 20.54 -24.85
N LEU A 517 9.24 21.17 -23.97
CA LEU A 517 8.81 21.62 -22.66
C LEU A 517 8.58 23.14 -22.57
N ALA A 518 8.33 23.83 -23.69
CA ALA A 518 8.07 25.27 -23.70
C ALA A 518 6.92 25.67 -22.78
N ALA A 519 5.89 24.82 -22.65
CA ALA A 519 4.74 25.03 -21.74
C ALA A 519 5.14 25.12 -20.27
N LEU A 520 6.25 24.50 -19.84
CA LEU A 520 6.79 24.63 -18.49
C LEU A 520 7.26 26.07 -18.21
N GLY A 521 7.81 26.75 -19.24
CA GLY A 521 8.37 28.11 -19.16
C GLY A 521 9.68 28.16 -18.35
N GLN A 522 10.33 29.33 -18.35
CA GLN A 522 11.62 29.56 -17.66
C GLN A 522 11.46 30.39 -16.38
N GLY A 523 12.57 30.53 -15.64
CA GLY A 523 12.66 31.33 -14.42
C GLY A 523 12.43 30.55 -13.14
N VAL A 524 12.37 31.23 -12.02
CA VAL A 524 12.14 30.63 -10.72
C VAL A 524 10.64 30.28 -10.58
N LYS A 525 10.36 28.99 -10.44
CA LYS A 525 8.97 28.48 -10.36
C LYS A 525 8.81 27.48 -9.23
N ARG A 526 7.63 27.52 -8.63
CA ARG A 526 7.17 26.49 -7.70
C ARG A 526 6.55 25.34 -8.49
N LEU A 527 7.14 24.16 -8.37
CA LEU A 527 6.66 22.92 -8.94
C LEU A 527 6.45 21.89 -7.80
N GLY A 528 5.22 21.52 -7.57
CA GLY A 528 4.88 20.77 -6.37
C GLY A 528 5.13 21.59 -5.09
N SER A 529 5.79 20.96 -4.14
CA SER A 529 6.18 21.60 -2.88
C SER A 529 7.52 22.32 -2.94
N TYR A 530 8.22 22.29 -4.07
CA TYR A 530 9.59 22.81 -4.22
C TYR A 530 9.63 24.00 -5.19
N THR A 531 10.61 24.87 -4.99
CA THR A 531 10.91 25.95 -5.92
C THR A 531 12.18 25.63 -6.67
N PHE A 532 12.20 25.80 -8.00
CA PHE A 532 13.35 25.54 -8.87
C PHE A 532 13.65 26.75 -9.75
N ASP A 533 14.92 26.94 -10.10
CA ASP A 533 15.38 27.84 -11.17
C ASP A 533 15.45 27.05 -12.49
N LEU A 534 14.50 27.32 -13.38
CA LEU A 534 14.39 26.66 -14.68
C LEU A 534 15.16 27.46 -15.74
N SER A 535 16.48 27.51 -15.63
CA SER A 535 17.37 28.27 -16.52
C SER A 535 17.89 27.47 -17.71
N GLY A 536 17.49 26.19 -17.85
CA GLY A 536 17.90 25.23 -18.88
C GLY A 536 17.88 23.83 -18.35
N ALA A 537 18.31 22.87 -19.16
CA ALA A 537 18.41 21.46 -18.80
C ALA A 537 19.84 20.94 -18.98
N VAL A 538 20.26 20.08 -18.07
CA VAL A 538 21.48 19.28 -18.18
C VAL A 538 21.09 17.90 -18.66
N MET A 539 21.36 17.60 -19.92
CA MET A 539 21.06 16.32 -20.55
C MET A 539 22.36 15.55 -20.77
N THR A 540 22.36 14.27 -20.47
CA THR A 540 23.52 13.41 -20.63
C THR A 540 23.36 12.46 -21.81
N ARG A 541 24.44 11.82 -22.21
CA ARG A 541 24.51 10.89 -23.35
C ARG A 541 23.50 9.74 -23.21
N GLY A 542 22.97 9.29 -24.35
CA GLY A 542 22.18 8.07 -24.51
C GLY A 542 22.40 7.44 -25.88
N GLU A 543 21.80 6.28 -26.12
CA GLU A 543 21.93 5.53 -27.38
C GLU A 543 21.29 6.23 -28.60
N ARG A 544 20.35 7.14 -28.38
CA ARG A 544 19.64 7.83 -29.47
C ARG A 544 20.56 8.84 -30.15
N ALA A 545 20.53 8.88 -31.48
CA ALA A 545 21.39 9.76 -32.27
C ALA A 545 21.29 11.24 -31.86
N ALA A 546 20.15 11.73 -31.49
CA ALA A 546 19.93 13.11 -31.02
C ALA A 546 20.72 13.48 -29.76
N VAL A 547 21.19 12.49 -28.99
CA VAL A 547 21.86 12.66 -27.68
C VAL A 547 23.14 11.84 -27.54
N SER A 548 23.59 11.15 -28.60
CA SER A 548 24.78 10.28 -28.54
C SER A 548 26.09 11.07 -28.35
N GLU A 549 26.13 12.29 -28.84
CA GLU A 549 27.27 13.19 -28.75
C GLU A 549 27.30 14.04 -27.46
N LEU A 550 26.25 13.89 -26.61
CA LEU A 550 26.25 14.61 -25.35
C LEU A 550 27.24 14.02 -24.35
N PRO A 551 27.70 14.83 -23.37
CA PRO A 551 28.62 14.35 -22.36
C PRO A 551 28.02 13.23 -21.51
N GLU A 552 28.81 12.20 -21.19
CA GLU A 552 28.43 11.15 -20.28
C GLU A 552 28.18 11.67 -18.86
N ARG A 553 28.93 12.70 -18.48
CA ARG A 553 28.87 13.29 -17.14
C ARG A 553 28.92 14.81 -17.19
N VAL A 554 28.14 15.46 -16.34
CA VAL A 554 28.11 16.91 -16.18
C VAL A 554 28.14 17.24 -14.69
N THR A 555 29.12 18.08 -14.30
CA THR A 555 29.34 18.47 -12.91
C THR A 555 28.83 19.88 -12.64
N LEU A 556 27.96 20.03 -11.65
CA LEU A 556 27.44 21.29 -11.14
C LEU A 556 28.18 21.65 -9.84
N PRO A 557 28.97 22.72 -9.80
CA PRO A 557 29.64 23.16 -8.59
C PRO A 557 28.65 23.77 -7.60
N LEU A 558 28.74 23.41 -6.32
CA LEU A 558 27.93 23.95 -5.24
C LEU A 558 28.71 24.83 -4.26
N GLY A 559 30.05 24.91 -4.37
CA GLY A 559 30.88 25.85 -3.64
C GLY A 559 30.88 25.67 -2.12
N GLY A 560 30.69 24.45 -1.63
CA GLY A 560 30.69 24.16 -0.18
C GLY A 560 29.40 24.49 0.55
N ARG A 561 28.30 24.75 -0.16
CA ARG A 561 26.97 24.95 0.46
C ARG A 561 26.52 23.70 1.21
N LYS A 562 25.90 23.90 2.39
CA LYS A 562 25.36 22.82 3.22
C LYS A 562 23.87 22.64 2.94
N ALA A 563 23.39 21.41 3.06
CA ALA A 563 21.96 21.10 2.94
C ALA A 563 21.62 19.83 3.72
N ALA A 564 20.44 19.76 4.31
CA ALA A 564 19.90 18.56 4.92
C ALA A 564 19.40 17.56 3.87
N ALA A 565 18.89 18.07 2.72
CA ALA A 565 18.49 17.26 1.59
C ALA A 565 18.64 18.04 0.27
N LEU A 566 18.61 17.31 -0.84
CA LEU A 566 18.63 17.85 -2.21
C LEU A 566 17.32 17.45 -2.91
N ALA A 567 16.62 18.41 -3.53
CA ALA A 567 15.50 18.13 -4.41
C ALA A 567 15.95 18.23 -5.87
N PHE A 568 15.92 17.11 -6.60
CA PHE A 568 16.25 17.00 -8.01
C PHE A 568 14.99 17.00 -8.85
N LEU A 569 14.75 18.03 -9.66
CA LEU A 569 13.73 18.05 -10.70
C LEU A 569 14.32 17.42 -11.96
N HIS A 570 13.80 16.26 -12.36
CA HIS A 570 14.42 15.49 -13.41
C HIS A 570 13.44 14.64 -14.22
N ALA A 571 13.93 14.10 -15.34
CA ALA A 571 13.28 13.10 -16.18
C ALA A 571 14.32 12.33 -16.97
N THR A 572 13.91 11.30 -17.73
CA THR A 572 14.71 10.76 -18.84
C THR A 572 14.16 11.23 -20.18
N GLY A 573 15.01 11.26 -21.19
CA GLY A 573 14.63 11.67 -22.54
C GLY A 573 13.71 10.67 -23.24
N TRP A 574 13.85 9.39 -22.94
CA TRP A 574 13.05 8.29 -23.45
C TRP A 574 12.71 7.27 -22.38
N PRO A 575 11.67 6.43 -22.59
CA PRO A 575 11.36 5.31 -21.73
C PRO A 575 12.51 4.30 -21.60
N GLY A 576 12.58 3.64 -20.45
CA GLY A 576 13.52 2.56 -20.14
C GLY A 576 12.81 1.37 -19.51
N ASN A 577 13.58 0.34 -19.17
CA ASN A 577 13.07 -0.81 -18.45
C ASN A 577 13.07 -0.53 -16.95
N ASP A 578 11.97 -0.86 -16.29
CA ASP A 578 11.82 -0.67 -14.84
C ASP A 578 12.93 -1.39 -14.06
N ARG A 579 13.46 -0.73 -13.02
CA ARG A 579 14.54 -1.19 -12.14
C ARG A 579 15.93 -1.25 -12.77
N VAL A 580 16.08 -0.85 -14.03
CA VAL A 580 17.39 -0.72 -14.65
C VAL A 580 18.01 0.62 -14.24
N PRO A 581 19.23 0.65 -13.69
CA PRO A 581 19.97 1.90 -13.47
C PRO A 581 20.25 2.58 -14.81
N VAL A 582 19.77 3.81 -14.97
CA VAL A 582 19.98 4.61 -16.20
C VAL A 582 21.05 5.69 -16.03
N GLY A 583 21.43 5.93 -14.77
CA GLY A 583 22.44 6.91 -14.39
C GLY A 583 22.56 7.00 -12.89
N ARG A 584 23.26 8.03 -12.41
CA ARG A 584 23.43 8.31 -10.99
C ARG A 584 23.77 9.78 -10.74
N TYR A 585 23.49 10.27 -9.53
CA TYR A 585 24.10 11.47 -8.99
C TYR A 585 25.31 11.09 -8.12
N GLU A 586 26.46 11.71 -8.39
CA GLU A 586 27.66 11.63 -7.55
C GLU A 586 27.77 12.95 -6.78
N ILE A 587 27.68 12.88 -5.46
CA ILE A 587 27.78 14.04 -4.56
C ILE A 587 29.17 14.04 -3.94
N LYS A 588 29.98 15.06 -4.23
CA LYS A 588 31.30 15.26 -3.66
C LYS A 588 31.24 16.32 -2.56
N TYR A 589 31.85 16.03 -1.43
CA TYR A 589 31.91 16.93 -0.29
C TYR A 589 33.29 17.62 -0.17
N MET A 590 33.30 18.74 0.56
CA MET A 590 34.51 19.51 0.83
C MET A 590 35.57 18.73 1.65
N ASP A 591 35.17 17.68 2.37
CA ASP A 591 36.08 16.76 3.04
C ASP A 591 36.69 15.70 2.13
N GLY A 592 36.47 15.79 0.81
CA GLY A 592 36.93 14.85 -0.19
C GLY A 592 36.09 13.57 -0.34
N SER A 593 35.18 13.30 0.57
CA SER A 593 34.30 12.13 0.50
C SER A 593 33.28 12.24 -0.62
N ARG A 594 32.73 11.09 -1.05
CA ARG A 594 31.71 11.00 -2.09
C ARG A 594 30.56 10.09 -1.66
N VAL A 595 29.37 10.42 -2.10
CA VAL A 595 28.18 9.58 -1.98
C VAL A 595 27.54 9.48 -3.37
N THR A 596 27.02 8.30 -3.69
CA THR A 596 26.37 8.04 -4.98
C THR A 596 24.89 7.71 -4.75
N GLN A 597 24.01 8.37 -5.51
CA GLN A 597 22.58 8.05 -5.60
C GLN A 597 22.31 7.45 -6.99
N PRO A 598 22.07 6.14 -7.10
CA PRO A 598 21.68 5.54 -8.36
C PRO A 598 20.31 6.03 -8.82
N LEU A 599 20.11 6.10 -10.14
CA LEU A 599 18.85 6.46 -10.77
C LEU A 599 18.28 5.22 -11.50
N GLU A 600 17.48 4.44 -10.79
CA GLU A 600 16.75 3.32 -11.38
C GLU A 600 15.49 3.83 -12.08
N TYR A 601 15.31 3.46 -13.34
CA TYR A 601 14.10 3.80 -14.09
C TYR A 601 12.85 3.24 -13.39
N GLY A 602 11.77 3.98 -13.44
CA GLY A 602 10.50 3.60 -12.79
C GLY A 602 10.45 3.83 -11.27
N ARG A 603 11.62 3.92 -10.61
CA ARG A 603 11.71 4.15 -9.17
C ARG A 603 12.16 5.57 -8.82
N HIS A 604 13.31 5.97 -9.29
CA HIS A 604 13.91 7.27 -8.99
C HIS A 604 13.57 8.31 -10.07
N ILE A 605 13.48 7.87 -11.31
CA ILE A 605 13.34 8.72 -12.49
C ILE A 605 12.47 8.02 -13.55
N ARG A 606 11.72 8.79 -14.36
CA ARG A 606 10.95 8.31 -15.52
C ARG A 606 11.09 9.24 -16.71
N ALA A 607 10.69 8.73 -17.88
CA ALA A 607 10.64 9.55 -19.09
C ALA A 607 9.65 10.71 -18.93
N TRP A 608 10.00 11.85 -19.48
CA TRP A 608 9.11 13.01 -19.51
C TRP A 608 7.79 12.74 -20.26
N THR A 609 7.76 11.75 -21.14
CA THR A 609 6.58 11.26 -21.88
C THR A 609 5.80 10.16 -21.15
N GLU A 610 6.27 9.73 -19.98
CA GLU A 610 5.58 8.80 -19.10
C GLU A 610 5.39 9.40 -17.70
N PRO A 611 4.61 10.50 -17.59
CA PRO A 611 4.54 11.25 -16.35
C PRO A 611 3.96 10.42 -15.20
N LEU A 612 4.55 10.59 -14.01
CA LEU A 612 4.05 9.96 -12.80
C LEU A 612 2.69 10.54 -12.40
N GLY A 613 1.76 9.65 -12.01
CA GLY A 613 0.48 10.05 -11.42
C GLY A 613 -0.57 10.52 -12.42
N VAL A 614 -0.36 10.35 -13.70
CA VAL A 614 -1.40 10.58 -14.71
C VAL A 614 -2.48 9.50 -14.59
N PRO A 615 -3.79 9.84 -14.60
CA PRO A 615 -4.87 8.88 -14.53
C PRO A 615 -4.75 7.79 -15.62
N GLY A 616 -4.88 6.53 -15.21
CA GLY A 616 -4.77 5.38 -16.11
C GLY A 616 -3.36 4.89 -16.41
N ALA A 617 -2.32 5.62 -16.03
CA ALA A 617 -0.95 5.17 -16.18
C ALA A 617 -0.56 4.19 -15.06
N SER A 618 0.11 3.10 -15.42
CA SER A 618 0.80 2.21 -14.46
C SER A 618 2.04 2.89 -13.86
N ASN A 619 2.33 4.12 -14.26
CA ASN A 619 3.51 4.90 -13.94
C ASN A 619 3.43 5.45 -12.52
N PHE A 620 3.93 4.69 -11.57
CA PHE A 620 3.90 5.03 -10.16
C PHE A 620 5.27 4.81 -9.52
N SER A 621 5.68 5.71 -8.63
CA SER A 621 6.84 5.54 -7.77
C SER A 621 6.52 5.98 -6.35
N MET A 622 7.04 5.26 -5.36
CA MET A 622 6.98 5.67 -3.95
C MET A 622 8.15 6.61 -3.57
N VAL A 623 9.15 6.71 -4.42
CA VAL A 623 10.41 7.45 -4.15
C VAL A 623 10.41 8.80 -4.87
N ALA A 624 10.18 8.81 -6.18
CA ALA A 624 10.03 10.04 -6.94
C ALA A 624 8.57 10.50 -6.96
N ALA A 625 8.32 11.79 -6.80
CA ALA A 625 6.99 12.38 -6.82
C ALA A 625 6.76 13.17 -8.12
N PRO A 626 5.52 13.24 -8.67
CA PRO A 626 5.22 14.15 -9.75
C PRO A 626 5.40 15.58 -9.25
N ALA A 627 6.13 16.39 -10.02
CA ALA A 627 6.35 17.80 -9.73
C ALA A 627 5.55 18.71 -10.65
N TRP A 628 5.41 18.31 -11.91
CA TRP A 628 4.67 19.05 -12.93
C TRP A 628 4.15 18.08 -13.99
N THR A 629 2.97 18.37 -14.52
CA THR A 629 2.38 17.71 -15.69
C THR A 629 1.85 18.77 -16.65
N GLY A 630 1.90 18.49 -17.92
CA GLY A 630 1.41 19.39 -18.99
C GLY A 630 1.21 18.62 -20.27
N GLN A 631 0.93 19.35 -21.35
CA GLN A 631 0.85 18.79 -22.70
C GLN A 631 1.79 19.52 -23.64
N THR A 632 2.37 18.82 -24.59
CA THR A 632 3.05 19.38 -25.73
C THR A 632 2.05 20.00 -26.70
N ARG A 633 2.51 20.76 -27.69
CA ARG A 633 1.61 21.36 -28.71
C ARG A 633 0.89 20.32 -29.55
N ASP A 634 1.54 19.16 -29.79
CA ASP A 634 0.93 18.02 -30.48
C ASP A 634 0.01 17.18 -29.57
N GLY A 635 -0.25 17.62 -28.32
CA GLY A 635 -1.24 17.04 -27.41
C GLY A 635 -0.75 15.84 -26.62
N MET A 636 0.55 15.54 -26.60
CA MET A 636 1.12 14.45 -25.81
C MET A 636 1.21 14.86 -24.33
N ASP A 637 0.73 14.00 -23.43
CA ASP A 637 0.90 14.19 -21.99
C ASP A 637 2.36 14.06 -21.58
N VAL A 638 2.86 15.05 -20.86
CA VAL A 638 4.25 15.11 -20.41
C VAL A 638 4.34 15.53 -18.95
N GLY A 639 5.46 15.19 -18.30
CA GLY A 639 5.64 15.59 -16.91
C GLY A 639 7.06 15.40 -16.40
N LEU A 640 7.29 15.99 -15.24
CA LEU A 640 8.57 15.95 -14.53
C LEU A 640 8.36 15.42 -13.13
N SER A 641 9.33 14.67 -12.63
CA SER A 641 9.35 14.18 -11.27
C SER A 641 10.39 14.90 -10.41
N VAL A 642 10.16 14.88 -9.10
CA VAL A 642 11.16 15.32 -8.12
C VAL A 642 11.61 14.12 -7.29
N LEU A 643 12.92 13.96 -7.17
CA LEU A 643 13.56 13.08 -6.20
C LEU A 643 14.10 13.96 -5.05
N GLU A 644 13.56 13.79 -3.84
CA GLU A 644 14.16 14.35 -2.64
C GLU A 644 15.17 13.33 -2.08
N TRP A 645 16.44 13.71 -2.08
CA TRP A 645 17.52 12.88 -1.55
C TRP A 645 18.00 13.44 -0.21
N THR A 646 17.87 12.64 0.85
CA THR A 646 18.36 13.02 2.18
C THR A 646 19.88 12.97 2.22
N ASN A 647 20.50 14.06 2.60
CA ASN A 647 21.94 14.16 2.70
C ASN A 647 22.46 13.42 3.96
N PRO A 648 23.28 12.37 3.82
CA PRO A 648 23.83 11.66 4.98
C PRO A 648 24.86 12.47 5.76
N LYS A 649 25.38 13.61 5.19
CA LYS A 649 26.37 14.49 5.78
C LYS A 649 25.91 15.95 5.82
N PRO A 650 24.80 16.30 6.49
CA PRO A 650 24.23 17.65 6.40
C PRO A 650 25.13 18.75 6.97
N GLY A 651 26.07 18.40 7.85
CA GLY A 651 27.05 19.34 8.42
C GLY A 651 28.25 19.62 7.53
N VAL A 652 28.49 18.84 6.48
CA VAL A 652 29.62 19.00 5.55
C VAL A 652 29.17 19.73 4.30
N GLY A 653 29.96 20.72 3.86
CA GLY A 653 29.69 21.45 2.62
C GLY A 653 29.78 20.54 1.40
N ILE A 654 28.85 20.69 0.46
CA ILE A 654 28.83 19.97 -0.81
C ILE A 654 29.68 20.75 -1.81
N GLU A 655 30.74 20.14 -2.31
CA GLU A 655 31.61 20.75 -3.34
C GLU A 655 30.89 20.78 -4.68
N SER A 656 30.34 19.64 -5.10
CA SER A 656 29.65 19.48 -6.39
C SER A 656 28.67 18.32 -6.41
N VAL A 657 27.74 18.39 -7.36
CA VAL A 657 26.87 17.29 -7.79
C VAL A 657 27.15 16.99 -9.24
N THR A 658 27.45 15.74 -9.58
CA THR A 658 27.66 15.28 -10.96
C THR A 658 26.53 14.36 -11.38
N LEU A 659 25.85 14.67 -12.49
CA LEU A 659 24.94 13.75 -13.17
C LEU A 659 25.77 12.88 -14.11
N VAL A 660 25.62 11.56 -14.00
CA VAL A 660 26.32 10.57 -14.83
C VAL A 660 25.28 9.67 -15.49
N SER A 661 25.43 9.43 -16.80
CA SER A 661 24.60 8.49 -17.57
C SER A 661 25.26 7.12 -17.66
N GLU A 662 24.46 6.06 -17.69
CA GLU A 662 24.91 4.70 -18.07
C GLU A 662 24.92 4.50 -19.60
N GLY A 663 24.60 5.53 -20.39
CA GLY A 663 24.66 5.48 -21.85
C GLY A 663 23.50 4.73 -22.52
N LEU A 664 22.45 4.37 -21.77
CA LEU A 664 21.30 3.62 -22.26
C LEU A 664 20.30 4.52 -23.01
N GLY A 665 19.27 3.88 -23.62
CA GLY A 665 18.19 4.60 -24.32
C GLY A 665 17.46 5.61 -23.43
N ALA A 666 17.27 5.31 -22.16
CA ALA A 666 16.68 6.21 -21.16
C ALA A 666 17.75 7.10 -20.52
N ASN A 667 18.22 8.10 -21.22
CA ASN A 667 19.25 9.03 -20.72
C ASN A 667 18.71 10.02 -19.70
N PRO A 668 19.38 10.23 -18.53
CA PRO A 668 18.91 11.15 -17.50
C PRO A 668 19.11 12.62 -17.87
N ILE A 669 18.15 13.44 -17.40
CA ILE A 669 18.08 14.88 -17.60
C ILE A 669 17.79 15.55 -16.25
N LEU A 670 18.60 16.53 -15.85
CA LEU A 670 18.35 17.40 -14.70
C LEU A 670 17.84 18.76 -15.18
N LEU A 671 16.68 19.19 -14.65
CA LEU A 671 16.06 20.47 -14.99
C LEU A 671 16.11 21.49 -13.86
N GLY A 672 16.29 21.04 -12.63
CA GLY A 672 16.39 21.94 -11.47
C GLY A 672 16.97 21.23 -10.25
N LEU A 673 17.63 21.99 -9.41
CA LEU A 673 18.18 21.55 -8.13
C LEU A 673 17.84 22.56 -7.04
N THR A 674 17.41 22.06 -5.87
CA THR A 674 17.15 22.92 -4.70
C THR A 674 17.78 22.28 -3.47
N LEU A 675 18.51 23.09 -2.70
CA LEU A 675 19.10 22.72 -1.42
C LEU A 675 18.06 22.94 -0.32
N LEU A 676 17.78 21.95 0.50
CA LEU A 676 16.78 21.97 1.54
C LEU A 676 17.43 21.97 2.93
N GLY A 677 16.89 22.77 3.88
CA GLY A 677 17.36 22.77 5.27
C GLY A 677 18.84 23.16 5.42
N GLY A 678 19.37 23.99 4.53
CA GLY A 678 20.70 24.61 4.64
C GLY A 678 20.60 25.89 5.50
N GLN A 679 21.53 26.05 6.45
CA GLN A 679 21.81 27.35 7.10
C GLN A 679 22.81 28.13 6.26
#